data_eba3ae149a64377f89412732cf8d3deb
#
_entry.id   eba3ae149a64377f89412732cf8d3deb
#
_cell.length_a   1.000
_cell.length_b   1.000
_cell.length_c   1.000
_cell.angle_alpha   90.00
_cell.angle_beta   90.00
_cell.angle_gamma   90.00
#
_symmetry.space_group_name_H-M   'P 1'
#
loop_
_entity.id
_entity.type
_entity.pdbx_description
1 polymer ?
#
loop_
_entity_poly.entity_id
_entity_poly.type
_entity_poly.pdbx_seq_one_letter_code
_entity_poly.pdbx_strand_id
1 'polypeptide(L)'
;MNKLFLLDAYALIYRSYYAFIKNPRINSKGMNTSAVMGFVNTLNEIMQKEQPTHIGVAFDHGKTFRDEAFPQYKAQREATPEDIRASVPVIKNILTAMHIPVLQADGFEADDVIGTLATKAGAQGIETYMLTPDKDYGQLVAPNVFIFRPRHGGGYEKMGPEEVAAKYGIDTPAQVIDLLALMGDSADNFPGCPGVGEKTAAKLIAQFGSIDNMLTRTAEIKGKLREKVEGAVDDIRMSQFLATIRRDVPIDLDLDALAVTPPDGAELRKIFDELEFRSLADKILNKSENKPKQVNQQLDLFAESAPESQDLFENTSKKSVNTEKHSYQLVEDEEEMKKLCDFFLTSPLVSVDTETTSTSAIDAELVGLSFAIEPHKAFYVPVPAEHEKAQTIVNIFKPLYESTKILKIGQNMKYDMEVLMRYGVVMAAPMFDTMLAHYVLHPEQKHGMDYLAEVLLNYQTITIDTLIGPKGKNQKTMRDVPPADVCPYAAEDADITLQLYNVLEPQLREAGAWELFSEIEMPLVPVLADMETTGVRIDTQALSDVSQTLTARMNDLEKRIYEEAGEEFNIASPKQVGEILFGKMKIVDKPKKTKTGQYVTSEEVLVQLSHKSPIVADILAHRALKKLLGTYVDALPKLINPRTGHIHTSFNQAVTATGRLSSSDPNLQNIPVRGEDGKEIRRCFVPEPGQLFFSADYSQIELRVMAHLSGDDNMIEAFREGYDIHAATAAKIYKETIDSVTRDQRTKAKRANFGIIYGITVFGLAERLEISRDEAKQLIDGYFQTFPKVKLYMEAAKETARQKGNAETLFQRRRYLPDINSGNATVRNFAERNAINAPIQGSAADIIKIAMIRIHEQFHMKRLRSKMILQVHDELNFSVVPEERDIVEQIVLTEMQNAYHLKVPLVADSGWGENWLEAH
;
A
#
# COMPACT_ATOMS: atom_id res chain seq x y z
N MET A 1 -17.08 -30.62 21.82
CA MET A 1 -15.67 -31.00 22.10
C MET A 1 -14.93 -29.76 22.49
N ASN A 2 -14.08 -29.81 23.51
CA ASN A 2 -13.27 -28.66 23.87
C ASN A 2 -12.19 -28.45 22.80
N LYS A 3 -12.10 -27.20 22.31
CA LYS A 3 -11.18 -26.79 21.25
C LYS A 3 -10.28 -25.68 21.78
N LEU A 4 -8.99 -25.98 21.99
CA LEU A 4 -8.01 -25.04 22.52
C LEU A 4 -7.13 -24.48 21.41
N PHE A 5 -6.99 -23.14 21.35
CA PHE A 5 -6.02 -22.45 20.49
C PHE A 5 -4.91 -21.82 21.32
N LEU A 6 -3.66 -22.14 20.99
CA LEU A 6 -2.46 -21.55 21.57
C LEU A 6 -1.72 -20.78 20.48
N LEU A 7 -1.56 -19.49 20.65
CA LEU A 7 -0.99 -18.57 19.65
C LEU A 7 0.44 -18.17 20.02
N ASP A 8 1.34 -18.25 19.06
CA ASP A 8 2.68 -17.69 19.14
C ASP A 8 2.62 -16.19 18.79
N ALA A 9 2.75 -15.33 19.80
CA ALA A 9 2.58 -13.89 19.66
C ALA A 9 3.58 -13.27 18.69
N TYR A 10 4.88 -13.49 18.93
CA TYR A 10 5.91 -12.83 18.13
C TYR A 10 5.89 -13.27 16.66
N ALA A 11 5.68 -14.55 16.40
CA ALA A 11 5.56 -15.04 15.04
C ALA A 11 4.42 -14.36 14.25
N LEU A 12 3.28 -14.08 14.91
CA LEU A 12 2.15 -13.38 14.31
C LEU A 12 2.38 -11.87 14.20
N ILE A 13 3.01 -11.23 15.20
CA ILE A 13 3.33 -9.79 15.22
C ILE A 13 4.32 -9.46 14.10
N TYR A 14 5.42 -10.20 13.99
CA TYR A 14 6.41 -10.01 12.93
C TYR A 14 5.78 -10.21 11.53
N ARG A 15 5.00 -11.27 11.37
CA ARG A 15 4.28 -11.51 10.11
C ARG A 15 3.40 -10.33 9.72
N SER A 16 2.66 -9.78 10.67
CA SER A 16 1.76 -8.65 10.48
C SER A 16 2.53 -7.38 10.12
N TYR A 17 3.58 -7.07 10.86
CA TYR A 17 4.43 -5.92 10.61
C TYR A 17 5.03 -5.92 9.20
N TYR A 18 5.68 -7.02 8.81
CA TYR A 18 6.31 -7.10 7.49
C TYR A 18 5.32 -7.18 6.31
N ALA A 19 4.07 -7.59 6.56
CA ALA A 19 3.03 -7.51 5.53
C ALA A 19 2.71 -6.08 5.11
N PHE A 20 2.86 -5.12 6.02
CA PHE A 20 2.58 -3.70 5.79
C PHE A 20 3.83 -2.83 5.63
N ILE A 21 5.03 -3.39 5.59
CA ILE A 21 6.28 -2.63 5.59
C ILE A 21 6.40 -1.61 4.45
N LYS A 22 5.78 -1.88 3.30
CA LYS A 22 5.77 -0.98 2.14
C LYS A 22 4.69 0.11 2.22
N ASN A 23 3.66 -0.10 3.02
CA ASN A 23 2.55 0.82 3.23
C ASN A 23 2.08 0.71 4.69
N PRO A 24 2.84 1.25 5.65
CA PRO A 24 2.54 1.14 7.07
C PRO A 24 1.25 1.90 7.41
N ARG A 25 0.54 1.41 8.42
CA ARG A 25 -0.66 2.04 8.99
C ARG A 25 -0.24 2.91 10.15
N ILE A 26 -0.13 4.20 9.92
CA ILE A 26 0.28 5.17 10.93
C ILE A 26 -0.97 5.92 11.39
N ASN A 27 -1.19 5.99 12.70
CA ASN A 27 -2.29 6.76 13.28
C ASN A 27 -1.92 8.25 13.40
N SER A 28 -2.88 9.10 13.76
CA SER A 28 -2.69 10.56 13.90
C SER A 28 -1.59 10.95 14.92
N LYS A 29 -1.31 10.07 15.89
CA LYS A 29 -0.25 10.24 16.89
C LYS A 29 1.14 9.79 16.40
N GLY A 30 1.27 9.40 15.13
CA GLY A 30 2.52 8.95 14.51
C GLY A 30 2.91 7.51 14.86
N MET A 31 2.06 6.74 15.54
CA MET A 31 2.33 5.35 15.86
C MET A 31 2.05 4.44 14.66
N ASN A 32 3.01 3.57 14.32
CA ASN A 32 2.79 2.51 13.35
C ASN A 32 1.94 1.39 13.97
N THR A 33 0.68 1.34 13.61
CA THR A 33 -0.30 0.39 14.14
C THR A 33 -0.41 -0.90 13.32
N SER A 34 0.41 -1.08 12.28
CA SER A 34 0.34 -2.21 11.34
C SER A 34 0.43 -3.58 12.02
N ALA A 35 1.36 -3.73 12.96
CA ALA A 35 1.56 -4.97 13.70
C ALA A 35 0.35 -5.30 14.58
N VAL A 36 -0.17 -4.30 15.29
CA VAL A 36 -1.36 -4.44 16.16
C VAL A 36 -2.57 -4.81 15.31
N MET A 37 -2.82 -4.08 14.22
CA MET A 37 -3.96 -4.31 13.34
C MET A 37 -3.95 -5.71 12.73
N GLY A 38 -2.79 -6.14 12.23
CA GLY A 38 -2.67 -7.47 11.63
C GLY A 38 -2.81 -8.60 12.64
N PHE A 39 -2.29 -8.42 13.86
CA PHE A 39 -2.46 -9.36 14.96
C PHE A 39 -3.93 -9.50 15.37
N VAL A 40 -4.62 -8.37 15.62
CA VAL A 40 -6.04 -8.35 16.03
C VAL A 40 -6.94 -8.90 14.93
N ASN A 41 -6.67 -8.61 13.65
CA ASN A 41 -7.40 -9.23 12.54
C ASN A 41 -7.25 -10.75 12.52
N THR A 42 -6.03 -11.27 12.73
CA THR A 42 -5.78 -12.72 12.83
C THR A 42 -6.53 -13.33 13.99
N LEU A 43 -6.48 -12.69 15.17
CA LEU A 43 -7.19 -13.13 16.36
C LEU A 43 -8.71 -13.16 16.11
N ASN A 44 -9.28 -12.09 15.57
CA ASN A 44 -10.70 -12.02 15.24
C ASN A 44 -11.12 -13.07 14.21
N GLU A 45 -10.28 -13.34 13.20
CA GLU A 45 -10.53 -14.39 12.22
C GLU A 45 -10.62 -15.78 12.88
N ILE A 46 -9.71 -16.10 13.80
CA ILE A 46 -9.74 -17.34 14.57
C ILE A 46 -11.00 -17.42 15.42
N MET A 47 -11.34 -16.35 16.14
CA MET A 47 -12.53 -16.29 16.98
C MET A 47 -13.83 -16.51 16.18
N GLN A 48 -13.91 -15.95 14.98
CA GLN A 48 -15.11 -16.01 14.14
C GLN A 48 -15.25 -17.34 13.36
N LYS A 49 -14.15 -17.82 12.75
CA LYS A 49 -14.20 -18.99 11.86
C LYS A 49 -14.02 -20.30 12.61
N GLU A 50 -13.11 -20.34 13.58
CA GLU A 50 -12.76 -21.56 14.28
C GLU A 50 -13.54 -21.77 15.57
N GLN A 51 -14.12 -20.70 16.13
CA GLN A 51 -14.95 -20.72 17.33
C GLN A 51 -14.30 -21.54 18.48
N PRO A 52 -13.10 -21.17 18.93
CA PRO A 52 -12.43 -21.88 20.01
C PRO A 52 -13.26 -21.83 21.30
N THR A 53 -13.23 -22.90 22.08
CA THR A 53 -13.78 -22.90 23.45
C THR A 53 -12.78 -22.35 24.46
N HIS A 54 -11.49 -22.49 24.15
CA HIS A 54 -10.37 -22.03 24.98
C HIS A 54 -9.30 -21.41 24.09
N ILE A 55 -8.65 -20.36 24.59
CA ILE A 55 -7.62 -19.65 23.85
C ILE A 55 -6.57 -19.05 24.80
N GLY A 56 -5.31 -19.04 24.37
CA GLY A 56 -4.21 -18.36 25.07
C GLY A 56 -3.15 -17.89 24.09
N VAL A 57 -2.42 -16.83 24.44
CA VAL A 57 -1.37 -16.22 23.60
C VAL A 57 -0.05 -16.22 24.35
N ALA A 58 0.95 -16.91 23.81
CA ALA A 58 2.25 -17.04 24.44
C ALA A 58 3.24 -15.98 23.93
N PHE A 59 3.99 -15.39 24.84
CA PHE A 59 5.04 -14.41 24.57
C PHE A 59 6.38 -14.88 25.13
N ASP A 60 7.47 -14.63 24.41
CA ASP A 60 8.81 -14.78 24.96
C ASP A 60 9.02 -13.82 26.14
N HIS A 61 9.72 -14.26 27.15
CA HIS A 61 9.99 -13.47 28.35
C HIS A 61 11.44 -13.63 28.85
N GLY A 62 12.21 -12.55 28.70
CA GLY A 62 13.56 -12.49 29.24
C GLY A 62 14.59 -13.38 28.54
N LYS A 63 15.69 -13.70 29.26
CA LYS A 63 16.69 -14.64 28.80
C LYS A 63 16.25 -16.07 29.10
N THR A 64 16.62 -17.00 28.25
CA THR A 64 16.20 -18.39 28.30
C THR A 64 17.35 -19.32 28.66
N PHE A 65 17.05 -20.54 29.00
CA PHE A 65 18.05 -21.58 29.23
C PHE A 65 18.92 -21.85 27.98
N ARG A 66 18.41 -21.57 26.77
CA ARG A 66 19.17 -21.70 25.52
C ARG A 66 20.24 -20.63 25.38
N ASP A 67 19.95 -19.39 25.81
CA ASP A 67 20.92 -18.30 25.84
C ASP A 67 22.06 -18.57 26.84
N GLU A 68 21.76 -19.25 27.95
CA GLU A 68 22.77 -19.64 28.96
C GLU A 68 23.64 -20.78 28.45
N ALA A 69 23.05 -21.78 27.79
CA ALA A 69 23.76 -22.95 27.30
C ALA A 69 24.63 -22.64 26.04
N PHE A 70 24.15 -21.73 25.21
CA PHE A 70 24.83 -21.38 23.96
C PHE A 70 24.71 -19.86 23.68
N PRO A 71 25.66 -19.04 24.13
CA PRO A 71 25.60 -17.58 24.02
C PRO A 71 25.52 -17.04 22.59
N GLN A 72 25.79 -17.88 21.60
CA GLN A 72 25.63 -17.53 20.17
C GLN A 72 24.23 -17.83 19.63
N TYR A 73 23.34 -18.41 20.41
CA TYR A 73 21.96 -18.67 20.06
C TYR A 73 21.25 -17.35 19.72
N LYS A 74 20.64 -17.30 18.54
CA LYS A 74 19.96 -16.11 18.00
C LYS A 74 20.81 -14.83 17.90
N ALA A 75 22.14 -14.89 18.13
CA ALA A 75 23.03 -13.71 18.13
C ALA A 75 23.12 -13.00 16.78
N GLN A 76 22.75 -13.65 15.66
CA GLN A 76 22.73 -13.06 14.33
C GLN A 76 21.39 -12.38 14.00
N ARG A 77 20.38 -12.48 14.86
CA ARG A 77 19.10 -11.80 14.64
C ARG A 77 19.27 -10.29 14.76
N GLU A 78 18.75 -9.58 13.79
CA GLU A 78 18.69 -8.10 13.86
C GLU A 78 17.85 -7.66 15.08
N ALA A 79 18.15 -6.47 15.59
CA ALA A 79 17.36 -5.89 16.68
C ALA A 79 15.87 -5.82 16.29
N THR A 80 14.99 -6.13 17.22
CA THR A 80 13.55 -5.99 17.02
C THR A 80 13.20 -4.55 16.64
N PRO A 81 12.49 -4.31 15.55
CA PRO A 81 12.03 -2.98 15.16
C PRO A 81 11.33 -2.26 16.33
N GLU A 82 11.56 -0.96 16.46
CA GLU A 82 11.00 -0.13 17.51
C GLU A 82 9.47 -0.19 17.53
N ASP A 83 8.86 -0.19 16.34
CA ASP A 83 7.40 -0.30 16.18
C ASP A 83 6.84 -1.61 16.72
N ILE A 84 7.56 -2.72 16.53
CA ILE A 84 7.16 -4.01 17.10
C ILE A 84 7.25 -3.93 18.63
N ARG A 85 8.34 -3.36 19.18
CA ARG A 85 8.49 -3.18 20.62
C ARG A 85 7.37 -2.31 21.22
N ALA A 86 6.98 -1.23 20.51
CA ALA A 86 5.88 -0.37 20.92
C ALA A 86 4.52 -1.07 20.82
N SER A 87 4.35 -1.98 19.87
CA SER A 87 3.10 -2.72 19.64
C SER A 87 2.82 -3.79 20.69
N VAL A 88 3.85 -4.40 21.27
CA VAL A 88 3.69 -5.51 22.26
C VAL A 88 2.87 -5.14 23.49
N PRO A 89 3.12 -4.02 24.20
CA PRO A 89 2.28 -3.61 25.33
C PRO A 89 0.82 -3.38 24.94
N VAL A 90 0.60 -2.77 23.79
CA VAL A 90 -0.75 -2.48 23.25
C VAL A 90 -1.50 -3.78 22.97
N ILE A 91 -0.84 -4.75 22.33
CA ILE A 91 -1.42 -6.07 22.07
C ILE A 91 -1.77 -6.77 23.40
N LYS A 92 -0.89 -6.72 24.42
CA LYS A 92 -1.19 -7.28 25.74
C LYS A 92 -2.40 -6.64 26.41
N ASN A 93 -2.55 -5.31 26.30
CA ASN A 93 -3.74 -4.61 26.79
C ASN A 93 -5.02 -5.04 26.08
N ILE A 94 -4.96 -5.19 24.73
CA ILE A 94 -6.09 -5.72 23.94
C ILE A 94 -6.45 -7.14 24.39
N LEU A 95 -5.49 -8.02 24.57
CA LEU A 95 -5.71 -9.38 25.05
C LEU A 95 -6.36 -9.38 26.44
N THR A 96 -5.91 -8.52 27.35
CA THR A 96 -6.51 -8.33 28.67
C THR A 96 -7.97 -7.90 28.57
N ALA A 97 -8.27 -6.89 27.75
CA ALA A 97 -9.64 -6.43 27.52
C ALA A 97 -10.52 -7.49 26.80
N MET A 98 -9.90 -8.39 26.04
CA MET A 98 -10.59 -9.55 25.44
C MET A 98 -10.69 -10.77 26.38
N HIS A 99 -10.23 -10.67 27.61
CA HIS A 99 -10.12 -11.75 28.58
C HIS A 99 -9.36 -12.98 28.07
N ILE A 100 -8.32 -12.73 27.22
CA ILE A 100 -7.47 -13.77 26.68
C ILE A 100 -6.15 -13.79 27.47
N PRO A 101 -5.80 -14.90 28.11
CA PRO A 101 -4.59 -15.00 28.92
C PRO A 101 -3.31 -14.79 28.10
N VAL A 102 -2.41 -13.96 28.65
CA VAL A 102 -1.03 -13.83 28.20
C VAL A 102 -0.21 -14.90 28.92
N LEU A 103 0.32 -15.86 28.16
CA LEU A 103 1.07 -17.00 28.66
C LEU A 103 2.57 -16.72 28.53
N GLN A 104 3.30 -16.82 29.65
CA GLN A 104 4.75 -16.63 29.66
C GLN A 104 5.37 -17.34 30.89
N ALA A 105 6.62 -17.75 30.80
CA ALA A 105 7.36 -18.37 31.91
C ALA A 105 8.81 -17.88 31.87
N ASP A 106 9.36 -17.52 33.05
CA ASP A 106 10.74 -17.06 33.16
C ASP A 106 11.73 -18.17 32.81
N GLY A 107 12.70 -17.84 31.96
CA GLY A 107 13.72 -18.78 31.50
C GLY A 107 13.31 -19.67 30.32
N PHE A 108 12.09 -19.51 29.77
CA PHE A 108 11.55 -20.30 28.67
C PHE A 108 11.04 -19.44 27.52
N GLU A 109 11.06 -19.97 26.33
CA GLU A 109 10.49 -19.32 25.13
C GLU A 109 8.99 -19.62 25.00
N ALA A 110 8.30 -18.87 24.18
CA ALA A 110 6.87 -19.05 23.91
C ALA A 110 6.56 -20.46 23.37
N ASP A 111 7.46 -21.04 22.58
CA ASP A 111 7.32 -22.39 22.02
C ASP A 111 7.38 -23.48 23.13
N ASP A 112 8.23 -23.30 24.16
CA ASP A 112 8.28 -24.21 25.31
C ASP A 112 6.98 -24.16 26.14
N VAL A 113 6.44 -22.93 26.34
CA VAL A 113 5.15 -22.72 27.01
C VAL A 113 4.03 -23.40 26.25
N ILE A 114 3.94 -23.14 24.93
CA ILE A 114 2.93 -23.74 24.06
C ILE A 114 3.11 -25.26 24.00
N GLY A 115 4.34 -25.76 23.87
CA GLY A 115 4.64 -27.18 23.83
C GLY A 115 4.21 -27.93 25.09
N THR A 116 4.42 -27.31 26.26
CA THR A 116 3.99 -27.87 27.56
C THR A 116 2.48 -27.92 27.68
N LEU A 117 1.79 -26.80 27.39
CA LEU A 117 0.32 -26.73 27.49
C LEU A 117 -0.37 -27.60 26.45
N ALA A 118 0.12 -27.62 25.21
CA ALA A 118 -0.44 -28.46 24.14
C ALA A 118 -0.29 -29.95 24.47
N THR A 119 0.87 -30.35 25.04
CA THR A 119 1.08 -31.73 25.50
C THR A 119 0.13 -32.11 26.62
N LYS A 120 -0.03 -31.25 27.65
CA LYS A 120 -0.96 -31.48 28.78
C LYS A 120 -2.42 -31.56 28.32
N ALA A 121 -2.85 -30.66 27.39
CA ALA A 121 -4.21 -30.61 26.86
C ALA A 121 -4.50 -31.81 25.95
N GLY A 122 -3.58 -32.18 25.07
CA GLY A 122 -3.71 -33.33 24.19
C GLY A 122 -3.84 -34.67 24.98
N ALA A 123 -3.10 -34.80 26.08
CA ALA A 123 -3.18 -35.96 26.99
C ALA A 123 -4.54 -36.05 27.68
N GLN A 124 -5.26 -34.94 27.89
CA GLN A 124 -6.63 -34.89 28.40
C GLN A 124 -7.70 -35.06 27.29
N GLY A 125 -7.29 -35.34 26.05
CA GLY A 125 -8.20 -35.50 24.91
C GLY A 125 -8.80 -34.20 24.36
N ILE A 126 -8.20 -33.05 24.71
CA ILE A 126 -8.62 -31.75 24.20
C ILE A 126 -8.00 -31.53 22.82
N GLU A 127 -8.82 -31.20 21.83
CA GLU A 127 -8.36 -30.86 20.49
C GLU A 127 -7.64 -29.51 20.52
N THR A 128 -6.31 -29.52 20.34
CA THR A 128 -5.41 -28.39 20.57
C THR A 128 -4.76 -27.96 19.26
N TYR A 129 -4.82 -26.66 18.98
CA TYR A 129 -4.28 -26.03 17.78
C TYR A 129 -3.20 -25.03 18.16
N MET A 130 -2.00 -25.23 17.67
CA MET A 130 -0.86 -24.33 17.83
C MET A 130 -0.79 -23.40 16.61
N LEU A 131 -1.18 -22.14 16.77
CA LEU A 131 -1.19 -21.15 15.71
C LEU A 131 0.19 -20.50 15.56
N THR A 132 0.99 -21.02 14.64
CA THR A 132 2.33 -20.53 14.36
C THR A 132 2.75 -20.87 12.92
N PRO A 133 3.56 -20.04 12.25
CA PRO A 133 4.21 -20.39 10.99
C PRO A 133 5.48 -21.25 11.20
N ASP A 134 5.95 -21.41 12.43
CA ASP A 134 7.21 -22.06 12.74
C ASP A 134 7.17 -23.57 12.48
N LYS A 135 8.25 -24.06 11.87
CA LYS A 135 8.42 -25.47 11.50
C LYS A 135 8.75 -26.36 12.69
N ASP A 136 9.36 -25.78 13.74
CA ASP A 136 9.92 -26.51 14.88
C ASP A 136 8.80 -27.11 15.75
N TYR A 137 7.60 -26.52 15.71
CA TYR A 137 6.39 -27.09 16.32
C TYR A 137 5.96 -28.44 15.75
N GLY A 138 6.55 -28.87 14.62
CA GLY A 138 6.33 -30.21 14.07
C GLY A 138 6.62 -31.33 15.05
N GLN A 139 7.56 -31.16 15.99
CA GLN A 139 7.91 -32.13 17.02
C GLN A 139 6.84 -32.33 18.09
N LEU A 140 5.88 -31.40 18.19
CA LEU A 140 4.82 -31.40 19.22
C LEU A 140 3.53 -32.08 18.77
N VAL A 141 3.40 -32.32 17.46
CA VAL A 141 2.15 -32.83 16.88
C VAL A 141 1.84 -34.25 17.37
N ALA A 142 0.61 -34.44 17.78
CA ALA A 142 0.10 -35.73 18.33
C ALA A 142 -1.37 -35.91 17.89
N PRO A 143 -2.05 -37.06 18.20
CA PRO A 143 -3.41 -37.31 17.75
C PRO A 143 -4.43 -36.20 18.02
N ASN A 144 -4.28 -35.46 19.13
CA ASN A 144 -5.17 -34.34 19.49
C ASN A 144 -4.44 -32.97 19.45
N VAL A 145 -3.22 -32.90 18.91
CA VAL A 145 -2.40 -31.69 18.89
C VAL A 145 -1.95 -31.40 17.46
N PHE A 146 -2.35 -30.28 16.93
CA PHE A 146 -2.17 -29.89 15.53
C PHE A 146 -1.46 -28.54 15.40
N ILE A 147 -0.66 -28.39 14.36
CA ILE A 147 -0.21 -27.09 13.92
C ILE A 147 -1.34 -26.46 13.09
N PHE A 148 -1.67 -25.22 13.40
CA PHE A 148 -2.60 -24.40 12.60
C PHE A 148 -1.81 -23.27 11.96
N ARG A 149 -1.45 -23.44 10.68
CA ARG A 149 -0.46 -22.62 10.01
C ARG A 149 -1.11 -21.61 9.07
N PRO A 150 -0.81 -20.29 9.21
CA PRO A 150 -1.29 -19.29 8.26
C PRO A 150 -0.72 -19.52 6.86
N ARG A 151 -1.57 -19.51 5.82
CA ARG A 151 -1.16 -19.62 4.42
C ARG A 151 -0.83 -18.26 3.79
N HIS A 152 0.06 -18.26 2.78
CA HIS A 152 0.20 -17.11 1.89
C HIS A 152 -1.04 -17.01 0.98
N GLY A 153 -1.68 -15.83 0.94
CA GLY A 153 -2.92 -15.64 0.17
C GLY A 153 -4.20 -15.85 0.97
N GLY A 154 -4.10 -16.07 2.30
CA GLY A 154 -5.22 -16.19 3.23
C GLY A 154 -5.58 -17.62 3.59
N GLY A 155 -6.29 -17.77 4.73
CA GLY A 155 -6.67 -19.05 5.30
C GLY A 155 -5.54 -19.76 6.04
N TYR A 156 -5.86 -20.97 6.55
CA TYR A 156 -4.97 -21.76 7.39
C TYR A 156 -4.85 -23.20 6.89
N GLU A 157 -3.77 -23.86 7.29
CA GLU A 157 -3.48 -25.27 7.05
C GLU A 157 -3.40 -25.98 8.39
N LYS A 158 -4.26 -26.99 8.58
CA LYS A 158 -4.18 -27.90 9.73
C LYS A 158 -3.19 -29.00 9.37
N MET A 159 -2.19 -29.23 10.26
CA MET A 159 -1.20 -30.27 10.10
C MET A 159 -1.21 -31.19 11.32
N GLY A 160 -1.58 -32.43 11.11
CA GLY A 160 -1.51 -33.49 12.09
C GLY A 160 -0.27 -34.38 11.94
N PRO A 161 -0.19 -35.51 12.66
CA PRO A 161 0.96 -36.40 12.63
C PRO A 161 1.30 -36.91 11.23
N GLU A 162 0.29 -37.26 10.42
CA GLU A 162 0.46 -37.80 9.07
C GLU A 162 1.03 -36.74 8.12
N GLU A 163 0.51 -35.52 8.18
CA GLU A 163 0.96 -34.41 7.34
C GLU A 163 2.38 -33.99 7.67
N VAL A 164 2.77 -33.99 8.96
CA VAL A 164 4.13 -33.70 9.40
C VAL A 164 5.09 -34.79 8.97
N ALA A 165 4.73 -36.06 9.16
CA ALA A 165 5.55 -37.18 8.73
C ALA A 165 5.77 -37.18 7.21
N ALA A 166 4.71 -37.01 6.43
CA ALA A 166 4.78 -36.93 4.96
C ALA A 166 5.61 -35.73 4.46
N LYS A 167 5.47 -34.58 5.14
CA LYS A 167 6.18 -33.36 4.75
C LYS A 167 7.69 -33.47 4.88
N TYR A 168 8.16 -34.08 5.96
CA TYR A 168 9.59 -34.16 6.28
C TYR A 168 10.21 -35.51 5.86
N GLY A 169 9.43 -36.49 5.43
CA GLY A 169 9.89 -37.82 5.05
C GLY A 169 10.41 -38.61 6.27
N ILE A 170 9.72 -38.55 7.38
CA ILE A 170 10.02 -39.16 8.66
C ILE A 170 8.88 -40.08 9.11
N ASP A 171 9.12 -41.01 10.02
CA ASP A 171 8.10 -41.94 10.48
C ASP A 171 7.20 -41.37 11.59
N THR A 172 7.77 -40.53 12.44
CA THR A 172 7.06 -39.92 13.57
C THR A 172 7.38 -38.44 13.74
N PRO A 173 6.45 -37.61 14.24
CA PRO A 173 6.68 -36.19 14.51
C PRO A 173 7.86 -35.92 15.45
N ALA A 174 8.15 -36.78 16.41
CA ALA A 174 9.26 -36.64 17.34
C ALA A 174 10.64 -36.58 16.62
N GLN A 175 10.76 -37.21 15.45
CA GLN A 175 11.99 -37.18 14.64
C GLN A 175 12.28 -35.79 13.99
N VAL A 176 11.36 -34.83 14.09
CA VAL A 176 11.63 -33.43 13.69
C VAL A 176 12.81 -32.86 14.48
N ILE A 177 12.97 -33.22 15.77
CA ILE A 177 14.11 -32.81 16.60
C ILE A 177 15.42 -33.28 15.97
N ASP A 178 15.48 -34.55 15.61
CA ASP A 178 16.69 -35.15 15.03
C ASP A 178 16.99 -34.57 13.63
N LEU A 179 15.94 -34.28 12.86
CA LEU A 179 16.06 -33.63 11.56
C LEU A 179 16.69 -32.23 11.71
N LEU A 180 16.17 -31.42 12.62
CA LEU A 180 16.66 -30.06 12.89
C LEU A 180 18.09 -30.08 13.43
N ALA A 181 18.37 -31.01 14.34
CA ALA A 181 19.70 -31.17 14.94
C ALA A 181 20.77 -31.51 13.88
N LEU A 182 20.42 -32.30 12.87
CA LEU A 182 21.34 -32.62 11.77
C LEU A 182 21.48 -31.46 10.77
N MET A 183 20.40 -30.75 10.48
CA MET A 183 20.41 -29.65 9.53
C MET A 183 21.07 -28.39 10.06
N GLY A 184 20.96 -28.15 11.36
CA GLY A 184 21.16 -26.85 11.97
C GLY A 184 20.09 -25.83 11.57
N ASP A 185 20.14 -24.65 12.17
CA ASP A 185 19.29 -23.52 11.76
C ASP A 185 20.08 -22.22 11.73
N SER A 186 20.14 -21.61 10.56
CA SER A 186 20.83 -20.34 10.39
C SER A 186 20.05 -19.14 10.97
N ALA A 187 18.73 -19.26 11.14
CA ALA A 187 17.91 -18.19 11.75
C ALA A 187 18.11 -18.14 13.25
N ASP A 188 18.28 -19.30 13.89
CA ASP A 188 18.52 -19.45 15.33
C ASP A 188 20.00 -19.67 15.67
N ASN A 189 20.84 -19.71 14.63
CA ASN A 189 22.28 -19.79 14.73
C ASN A 189 22.80 -21.02 15.50
N PHE A 190 22.22 -22.18 15.28
CA PHE A 190 22.80 -23.42 15.78
C PHE A 190 23.38 -24.30 14.65
N PRO A 191 24.52 -24.99 14.91
CA PRO A 191 25.45 -25.39 13.84
C PRO A 191 25.00 -26.57 12.98
N GLY A 192 24.35 -27.56 13.55
CA GLY A 192 24.03 -28.81 12.85
C GLY A 192 25.27 -29.58 12.37
N CYS A 193 25.08 -30.50 11.44
CA CYS A 193 26.18 -31.21 10.79
C CYS A 193 26.57 -30.48 9.49
N PRO A 194 27.82 -30.01 9.33
CA PRO A 194 28.27 -29.22 8.18
C PRO A 194 28.01 -29.92 6.84
N GLY A 195 27.16 -29.30 5.98
CA GLY A 195 26.82 -29.78 4.65
C GLY A 195 25.76 -30.89 4.65
N VAL A 196 25.06 -31.11 5.75
CA VAL A 196 23.85 -31.95 5.82
C VAL A 196 22.63 -31.01 5.72
N GLY A 197 21.87 -31.14 4.66
CA GLY A 197 20.58 -30.44 4.47
C GLY A 197 19.41 -31.41 4.67
N GLU A 198 18.19 -30.87 4.60
CA GLU A 198 16.93 -31.57 4.89
C GLU A 198 16.82 -32.97 4.27
N LYS A 199 17.11 -33.10 2.96
CA LYS A 199 17.03 -34.38 2.27
C LYS A 199 18.06 -35.44 2.77
N THR A 200 19.24 -34.97 3.18
CA THR A 200 20.28 -35.86 3.72
C THR A 200 19.95 -36.26 5.16
N ALA A 201 19.50 -35.30 5.96
CA ALA A 201 19.03 -35.54 7.31
C ALA A 201 17.85 -36.52 7.33
N ALA A 202 16.82 -36.31 6.49
CA ALA A 202 15.68 -37.22 6.36
C ALA A 202 16.11 -38.65 6.00
N LYS A 203 17.06 -38.80 5.08
CA LYS A 203 17.61 -40.14 4.73
C LYS A 203 18.34 -40.80 5.87
N LEU A 204 19.14 -40.04 6.65
CA LEU A 204 19.83 -40.56 7.82
C LEU A 204 18.83 -40.97 8.89
N ILE A 205 17.80 -40.16 9.16
CA ILE A 205 16.77 -40.51 10.13
C ILE A 205 15.94 -41.69 9.68
N ALA A 206 15.57 -41.80 8.41
CA ALA A 206 14.89 -42.98 7.86
C ALA A 206 15.74 -44.26 7.95
N GLN A 207 17.07 -44.15 7.82
CA GLN A 207 17.98 -45.32 7.94
C GLN A 207 18.24 -45.74 9.38
N PHE A 208 18.39 -44.78 10.31
CA PHE A 208 18.85 -45.05 11.67
C PHE A 208 17.77 -44.87 12.74
N GLY A 209 16.64 -44.26 12.39
CA GLY A 209 15.51 -43.99 13.28
C GLY A 209 15.73 -42.79 14.20
N SER A 210 16.95 -42.56 14.69
CA SER A 210 17.29 -41.42 15.56
C SER A 210 18.78 -41.08 15.45
N ILE A 211 19.12 -39.87 15.94
CA ILE A 211 20.53 -39.44 16.07
C ILE A 211 21.31 -40.36 17.00
N ASP A 212 20.74 -40.83 18.11
CA ASP A 212 21.38 -41.71 19.07
C ASP A 212 21.81 -43.02 18.39
N ASN A 213 20.91 -43.65 17.65
CA ASN A 213 21.23 -44.85 16.91
C ASN A 213 22.25 -44.58 15.79
N MET A 214 22.13 -43.43 15.10
CA MET A 214 23.06 -43.06 14.05
C MET A 214 24.49 -42.87 14.59
N LEU A 215 24.65 -42.18 15.69
CA LEU A 215 25.96 -41.90 16.30
C LEU A 215 26.63 -43.17 16.83
N THR A 216 25.88 -44.18 17.26
CA THR A 216 26.43 -45.48 17.64
C THR A 216 26.79 -46.38 16.46
N ARG A 217 26.29 -46.06 15.26
CA ARG A 217 26.41 -46.88 14.05
C ARG A 217 27.02 -46.10 12.88
N THR A 218 27.90 -45.16 13.15
CA THR A 218 28.54 -44.30 12.14
C THR A 218 29.29 -45.07 11.06
N ALA A 219 29.79 -46.29 11.39
CA ALA A 219 30.44 -47.20 10.44
C ALA A 219 29.57 -47.59 9.26
N GLU A 220 28.24 -47.48 9.35
CA GLU A 220 27.29 -47.80 8.27
C GLU A 220 27.06 -46.59 7.33
N ILE A 221 27.52 -45.39 7.72
CA ILE A 221 27.48 -44.22 6.85
C ILE A 221 28.63 -44.26 5.83
N LYS A 222 28.32 -44.09 4.55
CA LYS A 222 29.33 -44.23 3.47
C LYS A 222 30.03 -42.90 3.14
N GLY A 223 31.32 -42.99 2.86
CA GLY A 223 32.13 -41.91 2.26
C GLY A 223 32.33 -40.71 3.16
N LYS A 224 32.54 -39.53 2.59
CA LYS A 224 32.80 -38.25 3.29
C LYS A 224 31.71 -37.82 4.27
N LEU A 225 30.50 -38.36 4.16
CA LEU A 225 29.41 -38.04 5.07
C LEU A 225 29.67 -38.62 6.46
N ARG A 226 30.32 -39.82 6.56
CA ARG A 226 30.74 -40.41 7.82
C ARG A 226 31.71 -39.50 8.57
N GLU A 227 32.77 -39.04 7.88
CA GLU A 227 33.77 -38.14 8.48
C GLU A 227 33.16 -36.88 9.01
N LYS A 228 32.17 -36.33 8.27
CA LYS A 228 31.45 -35.11 8.72
C LYS A 228 30.60 -35.35 9.94
N VAL A 229 29.89 -36.45 10.03
CA VAL A 229 29.04 -36.81 11.17
C VAL A 229 29.91 -37.07 12.39
N GLU A 230 31.00 -37.87 12.24
CA GLU A 230 31.96 -38.18 13.32
C GLU A 230 32.68 -36.90 13.82
N GLY A 231 32.99 -35.95 12.94
CA GLY A 231 33.63 -34.69 13.27
C GLY A 231 32.67 -33.61 13.86
N ALA A 232 31.37 -33.80 13.79
CA ALA A 232 30.38 -32.83 14.23
C ALA A 232 29.49 -33.34 15.39
N VAL A 233 29.91 -34.34 16.13
CA VAL A 233 29.08 -34.98 17.20
C VAL A 233 28.63 -33.95 18.25
N ASP A 234 29.53 -33.10 18.72
CA ASP A 234 29.21 -32.08 19.71
C ASP A 234 28.25 -31.02 19.16
N ASP A 235 28.46 -30.59 17.90
CA ASP A 235 27.59 -29.63 17.22
C ASP A 235 26.19 -30.22 17.01
N ILE A 236 26.08 -31.49 16.65
CA ILE A 236 24.80 -32.20 16.48
C ILE A 236 24.08 -32.31 17.82
N ARG A 237 24.79 -32.64 18.90
CA ARG A 237 24.21 -32.73 20.26
C ARG A 237 23.76 -31.37 20.78
N MET A 238 24.56 -30.34 20.59
CA MET A 238 24.18 -28.97 20.94
C MET A 238 22.94 -28.54 20.14
N SER A 239 22.91 -28.80 18.83
CA SER A 239 21.77 -28.48 18.00
C SER A 239 20.52 -29.27 18.38
N GLN A 240 20.65 -30.55 18.79
CA GLN A 240 19.55 -31.35 19.30
C GLN A 240 18.96 -30.72 20.60
N PHE A 241 19.84 -30.30 21.51
CA PHE A 241 19.44 -29.62 22.74
C PHE A 241 18.71 -28.30 22.45
N LEU A 242 19.24 -27.46 21.54
CA LEU A 242 18.66 -26.15 21.20
C LEU A 242 17.34 -26.28 20.42
N ALA A 243 17.23 -27.26 19.51
CA ALA A 243 16.03 -27.49 18.73
C ALA A 243 14.89 -28.16 19.53
N THR A 244 15.20 -28.74 20.69
CA THR A 244 14.18 -29.43 21.48
C THR A 244 13.28 -28.43 22.23
N ILE A 245 12.00 -28.44 21.90
CA ILE A 245 10.98 -27.67 22.63
C ILE A 245 10.67 -28.43 23.97
N ARG A 246 10.79 -27.72 25.05
CA ARG A 246 10.52 -28.27 26.40
C ARG A 246 9.01 -28.49 26.57
N ARG A 247 8.67 -29.56 27.32
CA ARG A 247 7.27 -29.96 27.60
C ARG A 247 7.00 -30.04 29.08
N ASP A 248 7.95 -29.54 29.89
CA ASP A 248 7.98 -29.61 31.33
C ASP A 248 8.15 -28.22 31.98
N VAL A 249 7.77 -27.14 31.26
CA VAL A 249 7.73 -25.79 31.81
C VAL A 249 6.85 -25.77 33.05
N PRO A 250 7.24 -25.07 34.15
CA PRO A 250 6.47 -24.98 35.38
C PRO A 250 5.26 -24.03 35.20
N ILE A 251 4.35 -24.40 34.28
CA ILE A 251 3.09 -23.71 34.00
C ILE A 251 1.94 -24.73 34.05
N ASP A 252 0.86 -24.39 34.75
CA ASP A 252 -0.33 -25.23 34.83
C ASP A 252 -1.30 -25.00 33.66
N LEU A 253 -1.96 -26.07 33.25
CA LEU A 253 -3.07 -25.98 32.26
C LEU A 253 -4.35 -25.63 33.03
N ASP A 254 -4.62 -24.33 33.13
CA ASP A 254 -5.86 -23.81 33.72
C ASP A 254 -6.91 -23.59 32.64
N LEU A 255 -7.81 -24.54 32.45
CA LEU A 255 -8.84 -24.46 31.43
C LEU A 255 -9.88 -23.39 31.74
N ASP A 256 -10.14 -23.08 32.99
CA ASP A 256 -11.10 -22.05 33.39
C ASP A 256 -10.56 -20.66 33.02
N ALA A 257 -9.27 -20.43 33.23
CA ALA A 257 -8.60 -19.19 32.83
C ALA A 257 -8.48 -19.05 31.28
N LEU A 258 -8.36 -20.17 30.56
CA LEU A 258 -8.27 -20.20 29.09
C LEU A 258 -9.65 -20.14 28.41
N ALA A 259 -10.74 -20.30 29.15
CA ALA A 259 -12.10 -20.31 28.56
C ALA A 259 -12.43 -18.98 27.87
N VAL A 260 -12.97 -19.07 26.67
CA VAL A 260 -13.41 -17.88 25.92
C VAL A 260 -14.62 -17.26 26.61
N THR A 261 -14.47 -16.03 27.04
CA THR A 261 -15.52 -15.22 27.66
C THR A 261 -15.79 -13.94 26.87
N PRO A 262 -16.96 -13.29 27.02
CA PRO A 262 -17.21 -12.01 26.37
C PRO A 262 -16.15 -10.97 26.78
N PRO A 263 -15.69 -10.14 25.81
CA PRO A 263 -14.70 -9.10 26.10
C PRO A 263 -15.26 -7.96 26.94
N ASP A 264 -14.39 -7.22 27.63
CA ASP A 264 -14.73 -5.89 28.14
C ASP A 264 -14.87 -4.92 26.96
N GLY A 265 -16.13 -4.74 26.53
CA GLY A 265 -16.43 -3.93 25.36
C GLY A 265 -16.06 -2.45 25.53
N ALA A 266 -16.13 -1.91 26.75
CA ALA A 266 -15.85 -0.51 27.03
C ALA A 266 -14.34 -0.23 26.94
N GLU A 267 -13.51 -1.04 27.62
CA GLU A 267 -12.07 -0.90 27.58
C GLU A 267 -11.49 -1.22 26.20
N LEU A 268 -12.02 -2.24 25.53
CA LEU A 268 -11.59 -2.59 24.17
C LEU A 268 -11.91 -1.47 23.17
N ARG A 269 -13.09 -0.84 23.29
CA ARG A 269 -13.44 0.33 22.45
C ARG A 269 -12.50 1.48 22.67
N LYS A 270 -12.18 1.81 23.92
CA LYS A 270 -11.22 2.87 24.26
C LYS A 270 -9.85 2.62 23.60
N ILE A 271 -9.31 1.39 23.72
CA ILE A 271 -8.03 1.03 23.10
C ILE A 271 -8.13 1.16 21.56
N PHE A 272 -9.20 0.68 20.95
CA PHE A 272 -9.38 0.78 19.50
C PHE A 272 -9.59 2.22 19.01
N ASP A 273 -10.22 3.07 19.80
CA ASP A 273 -10.35 4.49 19.51
C ASP A 273 -8.98 5.19 19.55
N GLU A 274 -8.13 4.88 20.54
CA GLU A 274 -6.76 5.39 20.60
C GLU A 274 -5.89 4.93 19.42
N LEU A 275 -6.16 3.74 18.88
CA LEU A 275 -5.48 3.18 17.70
C LEU A 275 -6.13 3.58 16.38
N GLU A 276 -7.29 4.22 16.38
CA GLU A 276 -8.10 4.58 15.21
C GLU A 276 -8.60 3.36 14.42
N PHE A 277 -8.97 2.29 15.14
CA PHE A 277 -9.42 1.00 14.58
C PHE A 277 -10.94 0.90 14.48
N ARG A 278 -11.64 1.94 14.02
CA ARG A 278 -13.11 2.03 13.98
C ARG A 278 -13.78 0.78 13.36
N SER A 279 -13.41 0.43 12.13
CA SER A 279 -14.01 -0.71 11.43
C SER A 279 -13.74 -2.06 12.11
N LEU A 280 -12.65 -2.15 12.89
CA LEU A 280 -12.31 -3.35 13.64
C LEU A 280 -13.09 -3.41 14.96
N ALA A 281 -13.28 -2.27 15.62
CA ALA A 281 -14.15 -2.11 16.77
C ALA A 281 -15.58 -2.55 16.45
N ASP A 282 -16.14 -2.06 15.35
CA ASP A 282 -17.49 -2.41 14.90
C ASP A 282 -17.63 -3.91 14.58
N LYS A 283 -16.64 -4.52 13.96
CA LYS A 283 -16.65 -5.97 13.65
C LYS A 283 -16.59 -6.86 14.88
N ILE A 284 -15.89 -6.42 15.92
CA ILE A 284 -15.66 -7.22 17.13
C ILE A 284 -16.77 -6.98 18.16
N LEU A 285 -17.20 -5.72 18.36
CA LEU A 285 -18.12 -5.33 19.43
C LEU A 285 -19.60 -5.43 19.03
N ASN A 286 -19.97 -5.04 17.79
CA ASN A 286 -21.41 -5.01 17.40
C ASN A 286 -22.01 -6.40 17.17
N LYS A 287 -21.23 -7.46 17.10
CA LYS A 287 -21.75 -8.85 17.06
C LYS A 287 -22.17 -9.41 18.40
N SER A 288 -21.72 -8.84 19.52
CA SER A 288 -22.15 -9.26 20.85
C SER A 288 -23.55 -8.79 21.24
N GLU A 289 -24.17 -7.85 20.50
CA GLU A 289 -25.51 -7.33 20.77
C GLU A 289 -26.63 -7.99 19.97
N ASN A 290 -26.37 -8.90 19.04
CA ASN A 290 -27.41 -9.62 18.29
C ASN A 290 -27.97 -10.81 19.08
N LYS A 291 -28.68 -10.53 20.16
CA LYS A 291 -29.77 -11.40 20.65
C LYS A 291 -31.06 -11.12 19.90
N PRO A 292 -31.87 -12.14 19.53
CA PRO A 292 -33.09 -11.92 18.75
C PRO A 292 -34.05 -11.02 19.52
N LYS A 293 -34.45 -9.91 18.89
CA LYS A 293 -35.54 -9.06 19.41
C LYS A 293 -36.83 -9.86 19.46
N GLN A 294 -37.22 -10.29 20.63
CA GLN A 294 -38.63 -10.58 20.93
C GLN A 294 -39.36 -9.26 21.11
N VAL A 295 -40.33 -9.04 20.23
CA VAL A 295 -41.32 -7.99 20.37
C VAL A 295 -42.19 -8.32 21.59
N ASN A 296 -42.15 -7.49 22.63
CA ASN A 296 -43.23 -7.34 23.57
C ASN A 296 -43.30 -5.86 23.99
N GLN A 297 -44.36 -5.23 23.50
CA GLN A 297 -44.93 -4.03 24.08
C GLN A 297 -45.46 -4.34 25.48
N GLN A 298 -45.00 -3.62 26.47
CA GLN A 298 -45.93 -3.12 27.52
C GLN A 298 -45.19 -2.09 28.40
N LEU A 299 -45.91 -1.03 28.62
CA LEU A 299 -45.67 0.11 29.50
C LEU A 299 -45.19 -0.32 30.89
N ASP A 300 -44.25 0.41 31.47
CA ASP A 300 -44.33 0.77 32.88
C ASP A 300 -43.79 2.18 33.14
N LEU A 301 -44.73 3.01 33.61
CA LEU A 301 -44.55 4.30 34.22
C LEU A 301 -44.19 4.06 35.69
N PHE A 302 -43.30 4.89 36.24
CA PHE A 302 -42.83 4.95 37.63
C PHE A 302 -41.51 4.25 37.97
N ALA A 303 -40.48 5.04 38.06
CA ALA A 303 -39.48 4.91 39.11
C ALA A 303 -38.91 6.29 39.43
N GLU A 304 -39.07 6.62 40.69
CA GLU A 304 -38.65 7.85 41.32
C GLU A 304 -37.15 8.00 41.46
N SER A 305 -36.73 9.24 41.51
CA SER A 305 -35.43 9.82 41.79
C SER A 305 -34.70 9.26 43.02
N ALA A 306 -33.39 8.99 42.89
CA ALA A 306 -32.41 9.02 43.97
C ALA A 306 -31.12 9.75 43.50
N PRO A 307 -30.37 10.39 44.39
CA PRO A 307 -29.63 11.60 44.11
C PRO A 307 -28.24 11.39 43.51
N GLU A 308 -27.83 12.40 42.74
CA GLU A 308 -26.51 12.57 42.13
C GLU A 308 -25.36 12.39 43.11
N SER A 309 -24.47 11.41 42.82
CA SER A 309 -23.10 11.46 43.27
C SER A 309 -22.26 11.99 42.11
N GLN A 310 -21.66 13.14 42.32
CA GLN A 310 -20.67 13.75 41.46
C GLN A 310 -19.46 12.83 41.36
N ASP A 311 -19.35 12.10 40.30
CA ASP A 311 -18.10 11.45 39.87
C ASP A 311 -17.38 12.37 38.88
N LEU A 312 -16.28 12.94 39.37
CA LEU A 312 -15.27 13.64 38.61
C LEU A 312 -14.46 12.65 37.75
N PHE A 313 -15.05 12.16 36.69
CA PHE A 313 -14.35 11.62 35.55
C PHE A 313 -15.01 12.21 34.30
N GLU A 314 -14.30 13.10 33.61
CA GLU A 314 -14.68 13.56 32.29
C GLU A 314 -14.83 12.33 31.37
N ASN A 315 -16.08 11.94 31.16
CA ASN A 315 -16.51 11.04 30.13
C ASN A 315 -16.27 11.77 28.80
N THR A 316 -15.16 11.56 28.12
CA THR A 316 -14.92 12.01 26.76
C THR A 316 -15.74 11.16 25.79
N SER A 317 -17.07 11.29 25.86
CA SER A 317 -17.93 10.79 24.78
C SER A 317 -17.61 11.58 23.52
N LYS A 318 -17.39 10.91 22.38
CA LYS A 318 -17.19 11.57 21.08
C LYS A 318 -18.39 12.48 20.81
N LYS A 319 -18.11 13.66 20.31
CA LYS A 319 -19.12 14.58 19.78
C LYS A 319 -19.81 13.95 18.57
N SER A 320 -21.05 14.28 18.35
CA SER A 320 -21.85 13.85 17.20
C SER A 320 -23.03 14.76 16.99
N VAL A 321 -23.74 14.63 15.91
CA VAL A 321 -25.00 15.36 15.66
C VAL A 321 -26.01 15.19 16.80
N ASN A 322 -25.98 14.09 17.54
CA ASN A 322 -26.88 13.83 18.66
C ASN A 322 -26.43 14.48 19.97
N THR A 323 -25.15 14.84 20.10
CA THR A 323 -24.58 15.42 21.34
C THR A 323 -24.33 16.91 21.25
N GLU A 324 -24.07 17.43 20.05
CA GLU A 324 -23.81 18.84 19.82
C GLU A 324 -25.08 19.60 19.41
N LYS A 325 -25.27 20.82 19.96
CA LYS A 325 -26.36 21.68 19.52
C LYS A 325 -26.06 22.22 18.12
N HIS A 326 -26.94 21.98 17.18
CA HIS A 326 -26.80 22.41 15.79
C HIS A 326 -28.12 22.96 15.25
N SER A 327 -28.04 23.71 14.15
CA SER A 327 -29.17 24.21 13.38
C SER A 327 -28.95 23.87 11.90
N TYR A 328 -29.45 22.70 11.50
CA TYR A 328 -29.41 22.23 10.12
C TYR A 328 -30.78 22.48 9.49
N GLN A 329 -30.82 23.20 8.37
CA GLN A 329 -32.03 23.66 7.75
C GLN A 329 -32.20 23.11 6.36
N LEU A 330 -33.36 22.50 6.11
CA LEU A 330 -33.79 22.09 4.77
C LEU A 330 -34.45 23.33 4.10
N VAL A 331 -33.96 23.71 2.91
CA VAL A 331 -34.46 24.87 2.15
C VAL A 331 -35.02 24.37 0.81
N GLU A 332 -36.36 24.35 0.68
CA GLU A 332 -37.06 23.84 -0.50
C GLU A 332 -37.71 24.94 -1.35
N ASP A 333 -37.95 26.12 -0.75
CA ASP A 333 -38.60 27.25 -1.44
C ASP A 333 -37.58 28.07 -2.24
N GLU A 334 -37.90 28.35 -3.50
CA GLU A 334 -37.02 29.06 -4.42
C GLU A 334 -36.71 30.51 -3.96
N GLU A 335 -37.65 31.19 -3.36
CA GLU A 335 -37.42 32.52 -2.82
C GLU A 335 -36.53 32.52 -1.58
N GLU A 336 -36.64 31.47 -0.75
CA GLU A 336 -35.69 31.24 0.35
C GLU A 336 -34.29 30.92 -0.13
N MET A 337 -34.17 30.09 -1.21
CA MET A 337 -32.87 29.78 -1.83
C MET A 337 -32.20 31.06 -2.37
N LYS A 338 -32.93 31.98 -2.98
CA LYS A 338 -32.38 33.25 -3.45
C LYS A 338 -31.89 34.11 -2.30
N LYS A 339 -32.68 34.23 -1.25
CA LYS A 339 -32.28 34.98 -0.02
C LYS A 339 -31.05 34.35 0.63
N LEU A 340 -30.98 33.04 0.66
CA LEU A 340 -29.84 32.28 1.17
C LEU A 340 -28.58 32.53 0.33
N CYS A 341 -28.68 32.53 -0.99
CA CYS A 341 -27.56 32.87 -1.86
C CYS A 341 -27.11 34.32 -1.65
N ASP A 342 -28.04 35.28 -1.61
CA ASP A 342 -27.74 36.71 -1.33
C ASP A 342 -27.01 36.83 0.02
N PHE A 343 -27.43 36.08 1.02
CA PHE A 343 -26.77 36.06 2.33
C PHE A 343 -25.34 35.53 2.23
N PHE A 344 -25.12 34.42 1.54
CA PHE A 344 -23.78 33.86 1.31
C PHE A 344 -22.88 34.82 0.53
N LEU A 345 -23.40 35.56 -0.41
CA LEU A 345 -22.64 36.55 -1.17
C LEU A 345 -22.12 37.73 -0.32
N THR A 346 -22.61 37.89 0.91
CA THR A 346 -22.07 38.83 1.89
C THR A 346 -20.99 38.25 2.80
N SER A 347 -20.80 36.93 2.79
CA SER A 347 -19.81 36.23 3.62
C SER A 347 -18.44 36.22 2.98
N PRO A 348 -17.34 36.28 3.76
CA PRO A 348 -15.99 36.14 3.23
C PRO A 348 -15.65 34.69 2.83
N LEU A 349 -16.37 33.71 3.37
CA LEU A 349 -16.15 32.28 3.13
C LEU A 349 -17.47 31.50 3.21
N VAL A 350 -17.53 30.38 2.49
CA VAL A 350 -18.64 29.41 2.53
C VAL A 350 -18.07 28.02 2.35
N SER A 351 -18.42 27.11 3.25
CA SER A 351 -18.22 25.67 3.05
C SER A 351 -19.30 25.16 2.11
N VAL A 352 -18.93 24.37 1.12
CA VAL A 352 -19.79 23.82 0.07
C VAL A 352 -19.57 22.34 -0.08
N ASP A 353 -20.64 21.60 -0.34
CA ASP A 353 -20.59 20.18 -0.64
C ASP A 353 -21.75 19.81 -1.58
N THR A 354 -21.67 18.69 -2.30
CA THR A 354 -22.69 18.21 -3.22
C THR A 354 -23.11 16.77 -2.92
N GLU A 355 -24.41 16.56 -2.84
CA GLU A 355 -24.99 15.22 -2.77
C GLU A 355 -25.34 14.70 -4.17
N THR A 356 -24.99 13.46 -4.46
CA THR A 356 -25.09 12.91 -5.82
C THR A 356 -25.56 11.46 -5.83
N THR A 357 -25.88 10.96 -7.04
CA THR A 357 -26.32 9.56 -7.23
C THR A 357 -25.19 8.55 -7.38
N SER A 358 -23.95 8.98 -7.60
CA SER A 358 -22.81 8.10 -7.94
C SER A 358 -21.50 8.68 -7.41
N THR A 359 -20.51 7.83 -7.17
CA THR A 359 -19.13 8.24 -6.89
C THR A 359 -18.33 8.59 -8.16
N SER A 360 -18.87 8.33 -9.35
CA SER A 360 -18.31 8.79 -10.63
C SER A 360 -18.93 10.16 -10.96
N ALA A 361 -18.16 11.23 -10.84
CA ALA A 361 -18.63 12.59 -11.11
C ALA A 361 -19.17 12.76 -12.53
N ILE A 362 -18.59 12.02 -13.49
CA ILE A 362 -19.02 12.07 -14.88
C ILE A 362 -20.45 11.54 -15.06
N ASP A 363 -20.83 10.51 -14.30
CA ASP A 363 -22.16 9.87 -14.41
C ASP A 363 -23.14 10.35 -13.35
N ALA A 364 -22.63 11.00 -12.30
CA ALA A 364 -23.43 11.43 -11.16
C ALA A 364 -24.47 12.46 -11.53
N GLU A 365 -25.69 12.30 -11.02
CA GLU A 365 -26.72 13.35 -11.01
C GLU A 365 -26.70 14.08 -9.67
N LEU A 366 -26.86 15.38 -9.70
CA LEU A 366 -26.90 16.21 -8.52
C LEU A 366 -28.21 15.99 -7.75
N VAL A 367 -28.12 15.66 -6.48
CA VAL A 367 -29.25 15.39 -5.57
C VAL A 367 -29.48 16.54 -4.62
N GLY A 368 -28.45 17.27 -4.24
CA GLY A 368 -28.55 18.41 -3.36
C GLY A 368 -27.26 19.21 -3.25
N LEU A 369 -27.38 20.38 -2.66
CA LEU A 369 -26.30 21.30 -2.35
C LEU A 369 -26.34 21.57 -0.84
N SER A 370 -25.20 21.54 -0.17
CA SER A 370 -25.10 21.90 1.24
C SER A 370 -24.11 23.02 1.48
N PHE A 371 -24.40 23.84 2.47
CA PHE A 371 -23.66 25.07 2.75
C PHE A 371 -23.50 25.32 4.25
N ALA A 372 -22.34 25.83 4.67
CA ALA A 372 -22.12 26.33 6.02
C ALA A 372 -21.21 27.56 6.01
N ILE A 373 -21.48 28.53 6.87
CA ILE A 373 -20.65 29.74 7.08
C ILE A 373 -20.25 29.94 8.54
N GLU A 374 -20.89 29.24 9.46
CA GLU A 374 -20.60 29.20 10.87
C GLU A 374 -20.66 27.78 11.40
N PRO A 375 -19.80 27.38 12.34
CA PRO A 375 -19.87 26.07 12.97
C PRO A 375 -21.26 25.80 13.57
N HIS A 376 -21.73 24.58 13.38
CA HIS A 376 -23.04 24.07 13.85
C HIS A 376 -24.27 24.74 13.20
N LYS A 377 -24.06 25.45 12.09
CA LYS A 377 -25.16 26.01 11.29
C LYS A 377 -24.93 25.71 9.82
N ALA A 378 -25.82 24.93 9.25
CA ALA A 378 -25.70 24.53 7.86
C ALA A 378 -27.07 24.44 7.18
N PHE A 379 -27.07 24.45 5.86
CA PHE A 379 -28.25 24.47 5.01
C PHE A 379 -28.13 23.37 3.97
N TYR A 380 -29.23 22.69 3.71
CA TYR A 380 -29.35 21.71 2.63
C TYR A 380 -30.42 22.13 1.65
N VAL A 381 -30.08 22.16 0.39
CA VAL A 381 -30.97 22.52 -0.73
C VAL A 381 -31.12 21.27 -1.61
N PRO A 382 -32.31 20.61 -1.62
CA PRO A 382 -32.54 19.46 -2.45
C PRO A 382 -32.66 19.86 -3.93
N VAL A 383 -32.07 19.08 -4.81
CA VAL A 383 -32.11 19.29 -6.25
C VAL A 383 -32.91 18.16 -6.91
N PRO A 384 -34.00 18.47 -7.67
CA PRO A 384 -34.85 17.48 -8.30
C PRO A 384 -34.14 16.75 -9.45
N ALA A 385 -34.66 15.57 -9.83
CA ALA A 385 -34.11 14.76 -10.90
C ALA A 385 -34.28 15.38 -12.31
N GLU A 386 -35.30 16.23 -12.47
CA GLU A 386 -35.53 16.90 -13.76
C GLU A 386 -34.45 17.93 -14.03
N HIS A 387 -33.69 17.74 -15.09
CA HIS A 387 -32.51 18.55 -15.42
C HIS A 387 -32.81 20.06 -15.48
N GLU A 388 -33.93 20.47 -16.08
CA GLU A 388 -34.31 21.88 -16.19
C GLU A 388 -34.54 22.53 -14.80
N LYS A 389 -35.20 21.83 -13.90
CA LYS A 389 -35.41 22.31 -12.52
C LYS A 389 -34.10 22.30 -11.72
N ALA A 390 -33.30 21.26 -11.90
CA ALA A 390 -31.96 21.21 -11.29
C ALA A 390 -31.10 22.39 -11.76
N GLN A 391 -31.09 22.68 -13.05
CA GLN A 391 -30.40 23.81 -13.65
C GLN A 391 -30.88 25.16 -13.07
N THR A 392 -32.18 25.30 -12.84
CA THR A 392 -32.75 26.52 -12.23
C THR A 392 -32.21 26.73 -10.83
N ILE A 393 -32.17 25.70 -9.99
CA ILE A 393 -31.62 25.76 -8.63
C ILE A 393 -30.12 26.06 -8.66
N VAL A 394 -29.36 25.34 -9.48
CA VAL A 394 -27.92 25.58 -9.62
C VAL A 394 -27.62 27.00 -10.08
N ASN A 395 -28.43 27.56 -10.98
CA ASN A 395 -28.26 28.94 -11.46
C ASN A 395 -28.47 29.99 -10.35
N ILE A 396 -29.27 29.71 -9.31
CA ILE A 396 -29.42 30.60 -8.15
C ILE A 396 -28.07 30.69 -7.41
N PHE A 397 -27.36 29.55 -7.22
CA PHE A 397 -26.10 29.53 -6.46
C PHE A 397 -24.85 29.72 -7.35
N LYS A 398 -24.99 29.73 -8.68
CA LYS A 398 -23.89 29.97 -9.61
C LYS A 398 -23.04 31.22 -9.27
N PRO A 399 -23.64 32.40 -8.93
CA PRO A 399 -22.86 33.58 -8.55
C PRO A 399 -21.95 33.36 -7.32
N LEU A 400 -22.34 32.47 -6.38
CA LEU A 400 -21.53 32.09 -5.23
C LEU A 400 -20.30 31.29 -5.67
N TYR A 401 -20.52 30.23 -6.45
CA TYR A 401 -19.43 29.35 -6.90
C TYR A 401 -18.42 30.07 -7.80
N GLU A 402 -18.89 30.98 -8.65
CA GLU A 402 -18.07 31.74 -9.59
C GLU A 402 -17.48 33.03 -8.99
N SER A 403 -17.79 33.32 -7.70
CA SER A 403 -17.23 34.49 -7.02
C SER A 403 -15.72 34.38 -6.82
N THR A 404 -14.99 35.43 -7.26
CA THR A 404 -13.55 35.56 -7.00
C THR A 404 -13.24 36.25 -5.65
N LYS A 405 -14.25 36.58 -4.86
CA LYS A 405 -14.09 37.26 -3.56
C LYS A 405 -14.33 36.35 -2.38
N ILE A 406 -15.16 35.31 -2.56
CA ILE A 406 -15.58 34.40 -1.49
C ILE A 406 -14.71 33.15 -1.53
N LEU A 407 -14.17 32.81 -0.37
CA LEU A 407 -13.44 31.53 -0.21
C LEU A 407 -14.44 30.38 -0.16
N LYS A 408 -14.38 29.47 -1.14
CA LYS A 408 -15.12 28.21 -1.12
C LYS A 408 -14.27 27.17 -0.41
N ILE A 409 -14.82 26.54 0.62
CA ILE A 409 -14.19 25.48 1.38
C ILE A 409 -14.91 24.17 1.05
N GLY A 410 -14.19 23.10 0.79
CA GLY A 410 -14.76 21.79 0.50
C GLY A 410 -13.84 20.65 0.93
N GLN A 411 -14.34 19.42 0.78
CA GLN A 411 -13.61 18.18 1.03
C GLN A 411 -13.57 17.35 -0.25
N ASN A 412 -12.42 17.18 -0.89
CA ASN A 412 -12.30 16.57 -2.22
C ASN A 412 -13.06 17.36 -3.29
N MET A 413 -12.90 18.69 -3.26
CA MET A 413 -13.61 19.65 -4.12
C MET A 413 -13.56 19.36 -5.61
N LYS A 414 -12.55 18.64 -6.09
CA LYS A 414 -12.47 18.25 -7.49
C LYS A 414 -13.72 17.54 -7.96
N TYR A 415 -14.24 16.61 -7.14
CA TYR A 415 -15.49 15.90 -7.43
C TYR A 415 -16.67 16.85 -7.59
N ASP A 416 -16.85 17.77 -6.65
CA ASP A 416 -17.94 18.75 -6.70
C ASP A 416 -17.82 19.68 -7.92
N MET A 417 -16.60 20.10 -8.24
CA MET A 417 -16.32 20.90 -9.45
C MET A 417 -16.75 20.17 -10.71
N GLU A 418 -16.38 18.90 -10.87
CA GLU A 418 -16.73 18.08 -12.03
C GLU A 418 -18.25 17.90 -12.17
N VAL A 419 -18.95 17.65 -11.06
CA VAL A 419 -20.42 17.57 -11.04
C VAL A 419 -21.03 18.90 -11.47
N LEU A 420 -20.59 20.02 -10.89
CA LEU A 420 -21.12 21.36 -11.17
C LEU A 420 -20.79 21.85 -12.59
N MET A 421 -19.66 21.45 -13.17
CA MET A 421 -19.31 21.75 -14.59
C MET A 421 -20.38 21.25 -15.57
N ARG A 422 -21.07 20.17 -15.26
CA ARG A 422 -22.19 19.65 -16.06
C ARG A 422 -23.40 20.57 -16.09
N TYR A 423 -23.52 21.46 -15.10
CA TYR A 423 -24.55 22.50 -15.02
C TYR A 423 -24.02 23.88 -15.44
N GLY A 424 -22.84 23.91 -16.10
CA GLY A 424 -22.23 25.14 -16.59
C GLY A 424 -21.74 26.09 -15.49
N VAL A 425 -21.37 25.55 -14.34
CA VAL A 425 -20.73 26.29 -13.23
C VAL A 425 -19.24 26.04 -13.28
N VAL A 426 -18.45 27.11 -13.29
CA VAL A 426 -16.98 27.09 -13.16
C VAL A 426 -16.61 27.64 -11.81
N MET A 427 -16.28 26.78 -10.87
CA MET A 427 -15.91 27.21 -9.52
C MET A 427 -14.61 28.03 -9.57
N ALA A 428 -14.66 29.27 -9.11
CA ALA A 428 -13.54 30.21 -9.17
C ALA A 428 -12.74 30.21 -7.85
N ALA A 429 -11.43 30.45 -7.93
CA ALA A 429 -10.62 30.74 -6.74
C ALA A 429 -11.12 32.05 -6.05
N PRO A 430 -10.92 32.24 -4.73
CA PRO A 430 -10.16 31.37 -3.84
C PRO A 430 -10.92 30.11 -3.38
N MET A 431 -10.17 29.02 -3.19
CA MET A 431 -10.69 27.71 -2.78
C MET A 431 -9.79 27.10 -1.70
N PHE A 432 -10.35 26.24 -0.87
CA PHE A 432 -9.63 25.48 0.15
C PHE A 432 -10.20 24.06 0.25
N ASP A 433 -9.38 23.06 -0.03
CA ASP A 433 -9.75 21.65 0.09
C ASP A 433 -9.14 21.05 1.36
N THR A 434 -9.98 20.61 2.30
CA THR A 434 -9.55 20.03 3.58
C THR A 434 -8.83 18.70 3.44
N MET A 435 -9.16 17.89 2.42
CA MET A 435 -8.44 16.66 2.08
C MET A 435 -7.00 16.97 1.67
N LEU A 436 -6.80 17.93 0.78
CA LEU A 436 -5.47 18.33 0.29
C LEU A 436 -4.67 19.05 1.38
N ALA A 437 -5.32 19.87 2.21
CA ALA A 437 -4.67 20.50 3.35
C ALA A 437 -4.06 19.47 4.31
N HIS A 438 -4.84 18.47 4.69
CA HIS A 438 -4.34 17.39 5.55
C HIS A 438 -3.30 16.51 4.84
N TYR A 439 -3.44 16.25 3.56
CA TYR A 439 -2.45 15.51 2.79
C TYR A 439 -1.08 16.20 2.77
N VAL A 440 -1.04 17.50 2.59
CA VAL A 440 0.23 18.27 2.62
C VAL A 440 0.89 18.19 4.00
N LEU A 441 0.10 18.20 5.07
CA LEU A 441 0.59 18.08 6.44
C LEU A 441 1.02 16.64 6.81
N HIS A 442 0.26 15.63 6.39
CA HIS A 442 0.38 14.24 6.82
C HIS A 442 0.20 13.24 5.66
N PRO A 443 1.13 13.19 4.69
CA PRO A 443 0.95 12.45 3.43
C PRO A 443 0.80 10.93 3.57
N GLU A 444 1.17 10.34 4.70
CA GLU A 444 1.03 8.90 4.96
C GLU A 444 -0.26 8.50 5.66
N GLN A 445 -1.09 9.47 6.07
CA GLN A 445 -2.35 9.20 6.79
C GLN A 445 -3.54 9.07 5.82
N LYS A 446 -4.73 8.83 6.38
CA LYS A 446 -5.98 8.88 5.64
C LYS A 446 -6.49 10.32 5.61
N HIS A 447 -7.20 10.68 4.53
CA HIS A 447 -7.64 12.05 4.32
C HIS A 447 -9.16 12.16 4.12
N GLY A 448 -9.92 11.06 4.34
CA GLY A 448 -11.39 11.09 4.26
C GLY A 448 -12.00 11.88 5.42
N MET A 449 -13.11 12.54 5.18
CA MET A 449 -13.77 13.45 6.13
C MET A 449 -14.08 12.77 7.47
N ASP A 450 -14.67 11.58 7.46
CA ASP A 450 -14.97 10.83 8.70
C ASP A 450 -13.73 10.64 9.58
N TYR A 451 -12.60 10.32 8.94
CA TYR A 451 -11.33 10.15 9.64
C TYR A 451 -10.82 11.48 10.20
N LEU A 452 -10.89 12.56 9.41
CA LEU A 452 -10.45 13.88 9.83
C LEU A 452 -11.32 14.42 10.96
N ALA A 453 -12.64 14.27 10.87
CA ALA A 453 -13.56 14.65 11.94
C ALA A 453 -13.24 13.92 13.26
N GLU A 454 -12.96 12.62 13.18
CA GLU A 454 -12.62 11.80 14.34
C GLU A 454 -11.31 12.25 14.99
N VAL A 455 -10.23 12.44 14.22
CA VAL A 455 -8.90 12.70 14.77
C VAL A 455 -8.65 14.17 15.11
N LEU A 456 -9.23 15.11 14.36
CA LEU A 456 -9.00 16.55 14.55
C LEU A 456 -10.07 17.23 15.40
N LEU A 457 -11.33 16.77 15.34
CA LEU A 457 -12.46 17.38 16.01
C LEU A 457 -13.01 16.53 17.17
N ASN A 458 -12.54 15.29 17.32
CA ASN A 458 -13.13 14.29 18.22
C ASN A 458 -14.64 14.11 17.95
N TYR A 459 -15.03 14.12 16.68
CA TYR A 459 -16.41 14.09 16.22
C TYR A 459 -16.69 12.84 15.37
N GLN A 460 -17.83 12.20 15.64
CA GLN A 460 -18.32 11.06 14.89
C GLN A 460 -19.41 11.50 13.91
N THR A 461 -19.12 11.43 12.62
CA THR A 461 -20.04 11.80 11.54
C THR A 461 -21.15 10.76 11.34
N ILE A 462 -22.24 11.17 10.72
CA ILE A 462 -23.24 10.27 10.15
C ILE A 462 -22.61 9.55 8.96
N THR A 463 -22.73 8.22 8.90
CA THR A 463 -22.16 7.47 7.78
C THR A 463 -23.20 7.27 6.68
N ILE A 464 -22.78 7.40 5.41
CA ILE A 464 -23.67 7.26 4.24
C ILE A 464 -24.41 5.90 4.22
N ASP A 465 -23.82 4.83 4.74
CA ASP A 465 -24.43 3.51 4.83
C ASP A 465 -25.72 3.50 5.70
N THR A 466 -25.88 4.50 6.59
CA THR A 466 -27.11 4.63 7.40
C THR A 466 -28.29 5.13 6.58
N LEU A 467 -28.03 5.87 5.49
CA LEU A 467 -29.06 6.42 4.60
C LEU A 467 -29.35 5.47 3.43
N ILE A 468 -28.31 5.03 2.71
CA ILE A 468 -28.48 4.26 1.47
C ILE A 468 -28.31 2.74 1.67
N GLY A 469 -27.95 2.31 2.87
CA GLY A 469 -27.68 0.91 3.20
C GLY A 469 -26.28 0.44 2.83
N PRO A 470 -25.90 -0.77 3.28
CA PRO A 470 -24.54 -1.29 3.08
C PRO A 470 -24.29 -1.61 1.60
N LYS A 471 -23.00 -1.55 1.20
CA LYS A 471 -22.55 -1.87 -0.15
C LYS A 471 -23.06 -3.23 -0.62
N GLY A 472 -23.73 -3.26 -1.77
CA GLY A 472 -24.27 -4.49 -2.37
C GLY A 472 -25.33 -4.21 -3.43
N LYS A 473 -25.91 -5.27 -3.98
CA LYS A 473 -26.94 -5.18 -5.04
C LYS A 473 -28.22 -4.42 -4.64
N ASN A 474 -28.47 -4.30 -3.35
CA ASN A 474 -29.66 -3.64 -2.81
C ASN A 474 -29.35 -2.27 -2.20
N GLN A 475 -28.16 -1.74 -2.40
CA GLN A 475 -27.81 -0.39 -1.96
C GLN A 475 -28.64 0.63 -2.77
N LYS A 476 -29.28 1.56 -2.06
CA LYS A 476 -30.01 2.68 -2.67
C LYS A 476 -29.03 3.74 -3.17
N THR A 477 -29.55 4.68 -3.94
CA THR A 477 -28.85 5.93 -4.25
C THR A 477 -29.34 7.03 -3.28
N MET A 478 -28.60 8.13 -3.20
CA MET A 478 -29.02 9.28 -2.38
C MET A 478 -30.35 9.86 -2.89
N ARG A 479 -30.66 9.70 -4.16
CA ARG A 479 -31.92 10.13 -4.78
C ARG A 479 -33.16 9.37 -4.22
N ASP A 480 -32.97 8.16 -3.73
CA ASP A 480 -34.04 7.32 -3.17
C ASP A 480 -34.36 7.66 -1.70
N VAL A 481 -33.61 8.59 -1.10
CA VAL A 481 -33.77 9.00 0.30
C VAL A 481 -34.56 10.32 0.32
N PRO A 482 -35.61 10.46 1.20
CA PRO A 482 -36.33 11.71 1.33
C PRO A 482 -35.42 12.89 1.71
N PRO A 483 -35.62 14.11 1.17
CA PRO A 483 -34.79 15.28 1.47
C PRO A 483 -34.66 15.61 2.97
N ALA A 484 -35.71 15.38 3.74
CA ALA A 484 -35.71 15.57 5.20
C ALA A 484 -34.75 14.62 5.93
N ASP A 485 -34.57 13.40 5.41
CA ASP A 485 -33.63 12.41 5.97
C ASP A 485 -32.20 12.62 5.47
N VAL A 486 -32.01 13.19 4.27
CA VAL A 486 -30.68 13.59 3.72
C VAL A 486 -30.15 14.85 4.44
N CYS A 487 -31.02 15.78 4.79
CA CYS A 487 -30.65 17.08 5.32
C CYS A 487 -29.67 17.02 6.53
N PRO A 488 -29.88 16.19 7.57
CA PRO A 488 -28.94 16.09 8.67
C PRO A 488 -27.54 15.63 8.25
N TYR A 489 -27.47 14.70 7.31
CA TYR A 489 -26.21 14.18 6.77
C TYR A 489 -25.47 15.23 5.92
N ALA A 490 -26.11 15.77 4.90
CA ALA A 490 -25.52 16.73 3.99
C ALA A 490 -25.14 18.07 4.65
N ALA A 491 -25.98 18.53 5.60
CA ALA A 491 -25.65 19.73 6.38
C ALA A 491 -24.49 19.48 7.36
N GLU A 492 -24.40 18.26 7.94
CA GLU A 492 -23.24 17.86 8.75
C GLU A 492 -21.95 17.89 7.94
N ASP A 493 -21.96 17.39 6.70
CA ASP A 493 -20.77 17.33 5.84
C ASP A 493 -20.24 18.74 5.55
N ALA A 494 -21.10 19.70 5.23
CA ALA A 494 -20.71 21.09 5.05
C ALA A 494 -20.21 21.76 6.35
N ASP A 495 -20.86 21.50 7.49
CA ASP A 495 -20.44 22.03 8.80
C ASP A 495 -19.09 21.46 9.26
N ILE A 496 -18.91 20.14 9.18
CA ILE A 496 -17.66 19.48 9.57
C ILE A 496 -16.51 19.94 8.67
N THR A 497 -16.74 20.09 7.38
CA THR A 497 -15.76 20.63 6.43
C THR A 497 -15.32 22.05 6.82
N LEU A 498 -16.24 22.90 7.25
CA LEU A 498 -15.92 24.24 7.77
C LEU A 498 -15.10 24.17 9.06
N GLN A 499 -15.46 23.29 9.98
CA GLN A 499 -14.72 23.09 11.23
C GLN A 499 -13.31 22.55 10.97
N LEU A 500 -13.14 21.63 10.01
CA LEU A 500 -11.84 21.13 9.58
C LEU A 500 -10.96 22.25 8.99
N TYR A 501 -11.53 23.15 8.19
CA TYR A 501 -10.82 24.33 7.69
C TYR A 501 -10.25 25.16 8.85
N ASN A 502 -11.06 25.44 9.87
CA ASN A 502 -10.63 26.24 11.02
C ASN A 502 -9.45 25.63 11.80
N VAL A 503 -9.26 24.31 11.69
CA VAL A 503 -8.14 23.59 12.32
C VAL A 503 -6.94 23.49 11.36
N LEU A 504 -7.17 23.18 10.10
CA LEU A 504 -6.11 22.85 9.15
C LEU A 504 -5.39 24.09 8.57
N GLU A 505 -6.11 25.18 8.37
CA GLU A 505 -5.51 26.41 7.82
C GLU A 505 -4.40 26.97 8.73
N PRO A 506 -4.60 27.14 10.04
CA PRO A 506 -3.53 27.56 10.94
C PRO A 506 -2.37 26.55 10.97
N GLN A 507 -2.64 25.25 10.95
CA GLN A 507 -1.59 24.21 10.93
C GLN A 507 -0.73 24.29 9.67
N LEU A 508 -1.31 24.53 8.50
CA LEU A 508 -0.55 24.73 7.26
C LEU A 508 0.42 25.90 7.36
N ARG A 509 -0.01 26.99 7.96
CA ARG A 509 0.85 28.19 8.15
C ARG A 509 1.94 27.93 9.17
N GLU A 510 1.62 27.33 10.29
CA GLU A 510 2.59 27.00 11.33
C GLU A 510 3.64 25.99 10.83
N ALA A 511 3.21 25.02 10.03
CA ALA A 511 4.11 24.06 9.41
C ALA A 511 4.96 24.66 8.26
N GLY A 512 4.70 25.90 7.80
CA GLY A 512 5.35 26.47 6.62
C GLY A 512 4.96 25.79 5.31
N ALA A 513 3.80 25.14 5.27
CA ALA A 513 3.33 24.35 4.13
C ALA A 513 2.27 25.09 3.29
N TRP A 514 1.97 26.33 3.67
CA TRP A 514 0.93 27.13 3.03
C TRP A 514 1.21 27.40 1.55
N GLU A 515 2.43 27.76 1.18
CA GLU A 515 2.81 28.05 -0.20
C GLU A 515 2.65 26.82 -1.11
N LEU A 516 3.10 25.65 -0.64
CA LEU A 516 2.90 24.39 -1.35
C LEU A 516 1.42 24.11 -1.60
N PHE A 517 0.58 24.30 -0.56
CA PHE A 517 -0.85 24.10 -0.64
C PHE A 517 -1.51 25.11 -1.58
N SER A 518 -1.27 26.42 -1.36
CA SER A 518 -2.01 27.50 -2.05
C SER A 518 -1.53 27.77 -3.47
N GLU A 519 -0.24 27.49 -3.79
CA GLU A 519 0.34 27.83 -5.10
C GLU A 519 0.52 26.61 -6.02
N ILE A 520 0.49 25.39 -5.47
CA ILE A 520 0.65 24.17 -6.26
C ILE A 520 -0.58 23.26 -6.14
N GLU A 521 -0.93 22.78 -4.91
CA GLU A 521 -1.98 21.75 -4.80
C GLU A 521 -3.37 22.31 -5.14
N MET A 522 -3.75 23.46 -4.62
CA MET A 522 -5.07 24.05 -4.91
C MET A 522 -5.23 24.52 -6.36
N PRO A 523 -4.28 25.22 -6.99
CA PRO A 523 -4.41 25.60 -8.40
C PRO A 523 -4.42 24.42 -9.36
N LEU A 524 -3.91 23.25 -8.96
CA LEU A 524 -3.95 22.04 -9.77
C LEU A 524 -5.35 21.41 -9.82
N VAL A 525 -6.20 21.63 -8.82
CA VAL A 525 -7.54 21.01 -8.75
C VAL A 525 -8.38 21.28 -10.00
N PRO A 526 -8.58 22.55 -10.45
CA PRO A 526 -9.32 22.81 -11.67
C PRO A 526 -8.67 22.26 -12.95
N VAL A 527 -7.33 22.13 -12.98
CA VAL A 527 -6.63 21.51 -14.11
C VAL A 527 -7.00 20.04 -14.22
N LEU A 528 -6.97 19.31 -13.10
CA LEU A 528 -7.33 17.90 -13.07
C LEU A 528 -8.81 17.69 -13.38
N ALA A 529 -9.69 18.54 -12.86
CA ALA A 529 -11.12 18.49 -13.15
C ALA A 529 -11.41 18.68 -14.67
N ASP A 530 -10.72 19.62 -15.33
CA ASP A 530 -10.83 19.80 -16.79
C ASP A 530 -10.29 18.58 -17.56
N MET A 531 -9.17 18.00 -17.15
CA MET A 531 -8.61 16.79 -17.75
C MET A 531 -9.53 15.57 -17.58
N GLU A 532 -10.06 15.34 -16.37
CA GLU A 532 -10.94 14.21 -16.07
C GLU A 532 -12.28 14.34 -16.80
N THR A 533 -12.87 15.52 -16.84
CA THR A 533 -14.13 15.77 -17.57
C THR A 533 -13.95 15.70 -19.08
N THR A 534 -12.80 16.11 -19.60
CA THR A 534 -12.44 15.97 -21.02
C THR A 534 -12.30 14.50 -21.38
N GLY A 535 -11.56 13.74 -20.58
CA GLY A 535 -11.29 12.33 -20.83
C GLY A 535 -10.37 12.07 -22.00
N VAL A 536 -10.20 10.80 -22.34
CA VAL A 536 -9.32 10.33 -23.42
C VAL A 536 -10.07 9.46 -24.39
N ARG A 537 -9.87 9.69 -25.68
CA ARG A 537 -10.48 8.92 -26.75
C ARG A 537 -9.63 7.70 -27.11
N ILE A 538 -10.31 6.59 -27.37
CA ILE A 538 -9.67 5.35 -27.82
C ILE A 538 -10.26 4.92 -29.16
N ASP A 539 -9.40 4.48 -30.08
CA ASP A 539 -9.79 3.76 -31.28
C ASP A 539 -10.13 2.31 -30.92
N THR A 540 -11.43 2.02 -30.85
CA THR A 540 -11.95 0.70 -30.48
C THR A 540 -11.69 -0.35 -31.55
N GLN A 541 -11.60 0.04 -32.83
CA GLN A 541 -11.30 -0.90 -33.91
C GLN A 541 -9.83 -1.30 -33.86
N ALA A 542 -8.92 -0.34 -33.74
CA ALA A 542 -7.50 -0.63 -33.57
C ALA A 542 -7.25 -1.52 -32.34
N LEU A 543 -7.95 -1.24 -31.21
CA LEU A 543 -7.82 -2.05 -30.00
C LEU A 543 -8.37 -3.48 -30.18
N SER A 544 -9.44 -3.65 -30.96
CA SER A 544 -9.96 -4.97 -31.31
C SER A 544 -8.95 -5.77 -32.16
N ASP A 545 -8.29 -5.12 -33.11
CA ASP A 545 -7.26 -5.74 -33.95
C ASP A 545 -6.04 -6.16 -33.12
N VAL A 546 -5.63 -5.32 -32.14
CA VAL A 546 -4.61 -5.65 -31.14
C VAL A 546 -5.06 -6.84 -30.30
N SER A 547 -6.32 -6.89 -29.82
CA SER A 547 -6.86 -8.01 -29.05
C SER A 547 -6.75 -9.32 -29.81
N GLN A 548 -7.17 -9.33 -31.09
CA GLN A 548 -7.08 -10.52 -31.93
C GLN A 548 -5.63 -10.98 -32.12
N THR A 549 -4.72 -10.07 -32.41
CA THR A 549 -3.29 -10.36 -32.61
C THR A 549 -2.65 -10.92 -31.35
N LEU A 550 -2.85 -10.29 -30.21
CA LEU A 550 -2.28 -10.73 -28.94
C LEU A 550 -2.89 -12.06 -28.46
N THR A 551 -4.20 -12.25 -28.70
CA THR A 551 -4.88 -13.52 -28.39
C THR A 551 -4.35 -14.65 -29.24
N ALA A 552 -4.15 -14.46 -30.54
CA ALA A 552 -3.56 -15.47 -31.44
C ALA A 552 -2.14 -15.85 -30.95
N ARG A 553 -1.30 -14.86 -30.67
CA ARG A 553 0.05 -15.09 -30.12
C ARG A 553 0.03 -15.80 -28.77
N MET A 554 -0.91 -15.44 -27.90
CA MET A 554 -1.08 -16.08 -26.58
C MET A 554 -1.45 -17.55 -26.74
N ASN A 555 -2.39 -17.87 -27.66
CA ASN A 555 -2.78 -19.25 -27.97
C ASN A 555 -1.63 -20.08 -28.56
N ASP A 556 -0.80 -19.48 -29.42
CA ASP A 556 0.38 -20.15 -29.98
C ASP A 556 1.44 -20.42 -28.89
N LEU A 557 1.65 -19.48 -27.97
CA LEU A 557 2.49 -19.70 -26.79
C LEU A 557 1.95 -20.83 -25.92
N GLU A 558 0.64 -20.85 -25.69
CA GLU A 558 -0.03 -21.88 -24.88
C GLU A 558 0.18 -23.29 -25.47
N LYS A 559 0.01 -23.44 -26.79
CA LYS A 559 0.30 -24.71 -27.50
C LYS A 559 1.76 -25.13 -27.30
N ARG A 560 2.72 -24.24 -27.54
CA ARG A 560 4.15 -24.56 -27.36
C ARG A 560 4.48 -24.91 -25.91
N ILE A 561 3.92 -24.20 -24.96
CA ILE A 561 4.10 -24.50 -23.53
C ILE A 561 3.58 -25.91 -23.20
N TYR A 562 2.41 -26.30 -23.73
CA TYR A 562 1.85 -27.64 -23.51
C TYR A 562 2.65 -28.74 -24.23
N GLU A 563 3.12 -28.49 -25.46
CA GLU A 563 4.00 -29.39 -26.19
C GLU A 563 5.30 -29.63 -25.42
N GLU A 564 5.97 -28.57 -24.93
CA GLU A 564 7.20 -28.69 -24.15
C GLU A 564 6.97 -29.32 -22.76
N ALA A 565 5.86 -29.04 -22.11
CA ALA A 565 5.48 -29.64 -20.84
C ALA A 565 5.04 -31.11 -20.99
N GLY A 566 4.57 -31.52 -22.20
CA GLY A 566 3.99 -32.82 -22.47
C GLY A 566 2.63 -33.06 -21.84
N GLU A 567 1.94 -32.01 -21.39
CA GLU A 567 0.58 -32.03 -20.82
C GLU A 567 -0.02 -30.60 -20.75
N GLU A 568 -1.34 -30.53 -20.74
CA GLU A 568 -2.07 -29.30 -20.51
C GLU A 568 -2.17 -28.98 -19.00
N PHE A 569 -1.99 -27.71 -18.64
CA PHE A 569 -2.07 -27.24 -17.27
C PHE A 569 -2.46 -25.74 -17.24
N ASN A 570 -2.89 -25.24 -16.09
CA ASN A 570 -3.21 -23.82 -15.95
C ASN A 570 -1.94 -22.97 -15.80
N ILE A 571 -1.51 -22.33 -16.90
CA ILE A 571 -0.34 -21.44 -16.97
C ILE A 571 -0.48 -20.24 -16.03
N ALA A 572 -1.72 -19.82 -15.71
CA ALA A 572 -1.97 -18.76 -14.74
C ALA A 572 -1.80 -19.21 -13.28
N SER A 573 -1.73 -20.52 -13.01
CA SER A 573 -1.55 -21.05 -11.68
C SER A 573 -0.07 -21.17 -11.30
N PRO A 574 0.46 -20.35 -10.38
CA PRO A 574 1.85 -20.45 -9.93
C PRO A 574 2.22 -21.85 -9.42
N LYS A 575 1.25 -22.55 -8.82
CA LYS A 575 1.45 -23.91 -8.31
C LYS A 575 1.70 -24.89 -9.46
N GLN A 576 0.81 -24.92 -10.46
CA GLN A 576 0.92 -25.84 -11.59
C GLN A 576 2.17 -25.55 -12.43
N VAL A 577 2.46 -24.27 -12.71
CA VAL A 577 3.72 -23.88 -13.38
C VAL A 577 4.93 -24.38 -12.60
N GLY A 578 4.94 -24.24 -11.28
CA GLY A 578 6.03 -24.73 -10.45
C GLY A 578 6.19 -26.25 -10.49
N GLU A 579 5.08 -26.99 -10.48
CA GLU A 579 5.08 -28.46 -10.59
C GLU A 579 5.63 -28.93 -11.95
N ILE A 580 5.26 -28.26 -13.03
CA ILE A 580 5.79 -28.56 -14.38
C ILE A 580 7.28 -28.24 -14.46
N LEU A 581 7.68 -26.99 -14.20
CA LEU A 581 9.06 -26.56 -14.41
C LEU A 581 10.05 -27.23 -13.48
N PHE A 582 9.74 -27.37 -12.23
CA PHE A 582 10.66 -27.83 -11.18
C PHE A 582 10.39 -29.25 -10.69
N GLY A 583 9.15 -29.71 -10.74
CA GLY A 583 8.79 -31.09 -10.37
C GLY A 583 9.04 -32.07 -11.48
N LYS A 584 8.43 -31.86 -12.65
CA LYS A 584 8.47 -32.75 -13.82
C LYS A 584 9.69 -32.52 -14.68
N MET A 585 9.89 -31.31 -15.19
CA MET A 585 11.00 -31.00 -16.14
C MET A 585 12.34 -30.82 -15.43
N LYS A 586 12.36 -30.49 -14.16
CA LYS A 586 13.56 -30.33 -13.31
C LYS A 586 14.61 -29.39 -13.93
N ILE A 587 14.17 -28.26 -14.49
CA ILE A 587 15.03 -27.27 -15.15
C ILE A 587 16.10 -26.68 -14.24
N VAL A 588 16.00 -26.87 -12.94
CA VAL A 588 16.95 -26.46 -11.90
C VAL A 588 17.08 -27.55 -10.85
N ASP A 589 18.31 -27.85 -10.42
CA ASP A 589 18.55 -28.87 -9.39
C ASP A 589 17.98 -28.49 -8.01
N LYS A 590 18.03 -27.22 -7.66
CA LYS A 590 17.56 -26.67 -6.37
C LYS A 590 16.66 -25.45 -6.59
N PRO A 591 15.42 -25.66 -7.01
CA PRO A 591 14.50 -24.54 -7.21
C PRO A 591 14.13 -23.88 -5.89
N LYS A 592 14.02 -22.54 -5.91
CA LYS A 592 13.51 -21.77 -4.78
C LYS A 592 12.07 -22.23 -4.47
N LYS A 593 11.80 -22.50 -3.20
CA LYS A 593 10.45 -22.80 -2.72
C LYS A 593 10.00 -21.72 -1.75
N THR A 594 8.70 -21.47 -1.73
CA THR A 594 8.07 -20.66 -0.70
C THR A 594 8.20 -21.38 0.66
N LYS A 595 7.97 -20.64 1.75
CA LYS A 595 7.90 -21.26 3.09
C LYS A 595 6.85 -22.37 3.18
N THR A 596 5.88 -22.41 2.26
CA THR A 596 4.83 -23.44 2.15
C THR A 596 5.22 -24.63 1.26
N GLY A 597 6.47 -24.68 0.80
CA GLY A 597 6.96 -25.77 -0.04
C GLY A 597 6.57 -25.68 -1.52
N GLN A 598 5.78 -24.70 -1.92
CA GLN A 598 5.48 -24.44 -3.32
C GLN A 598 6.69 -23.85 -4.03
N TYR A 599 6.87 -24.19 -5.28
CA TYR A 599 7.89 -23.58 -6.11
C TYR A 599 7.61 -22.09 -6.34
N VAL A 600 8.64 -21.26 -6.22
CA VAL A 600 8.54 -19.84 -6.51
C VAL A 600 8.60 -19.65 -8.02
N THR A 601 7.51 -19.13 -8.59
CA THR A 601 7.38 -18.80 -10.01
C THR A 601 7.09 -17.32 -10.22
N SER A 602 7.65 -16.44 -9.33
CA SER A 602 7.60 -15.01 -9.53
C SER A 602 8.33 -14.61 -10.81
N GLU A 603 7.97 -13.50 -11.40
CA GLU A 603 8.59 -12.96 -12.61
C GLU A 603 10.12 -12.87 -12.46
N GLU A 604 10.61 -12.36 -11.33
CA GLU A 604 12.04 -12.25 -11.02
C GLU A 604 12.77 -13.60 -11.10
N VAL A 605 12.16 -14.66 -10.55
CA VAL A 605 12.75 -16.02 -10.57
C VAL A 605 12.71 -16.60 -11.98
N LEU A 606 11.61 -16.42 -12.70
CA LEU A 606 11.46 -16.96 -14.05
C LEU A 606 12.36 -16.21 -15.04
N VAL A 607 12.53 -14.89 -14.92
CA VAL A 607 13.46 -14.11 -15.76
C VAL A 607 14.89 -14.65 -15.62
N GLN A 608 15.36 -14.93 -14.40
CA GLN A 608 16.68 -15.54 -14.17
C GLN A 608 16.83 -16.94 -14.80
N LEU A 609 15.74 -17.60 -15.09
CA LEU A 609 15.73 -18.95 -15.64
C LEU A 609 15.38 -19.02 -17.14
N SER A 610 15.01 -17.89 -17.75
CA SER A 610 14.57 -17.83 -19.14
C SER A 610 15.60 -18.33 -20.15
N HIS A 611 16.89 -18.17 -19.83
CA HIS A 611 17.99 -18.68 -20.67
C HIS A 611 18.26 -20.19 -20.50
N LYS A 612 17.65 -20.83 -19.49
CA LYS A 612 17.87 -22.26 -19.20
C LYS A 612 16.90 -23.19 -19.91
N SER A 613 15.71 -22.69 -20.24
CA SER A 613 14.69 -23.49 -20.92
C SER A 613 13.72 -22.58 -21.67
N PRO A 614 13.42 -22.88 -22.96
CA PRO A 614 12.50 -22.08 -23.78
C PRO A 614 11.12 -21.91 -23.15
N ILE A 615 10.57 -22.96 -22.54
CA ILE A 615 9.26 -22.93 -21.87
C ILE A 615 9.15 -21.81 -20.84
N VAL A 616 10.25 -21.45 -20.15
CA VAL A 616 10.25 -20.37 -19.15
C VAL A 616 10.06 -19.02 -19.81
N ALA A 617 10.72 -18.78 -20.96
CA ALA A 617 10.53 -17.57 -21.73
C ALA A 617 9.09 -17.48 -22.29
N ASP A 618 8.56 -18.60 -22.78
CA ASP A 618 7.19 -18.68 -23.31
C ASP A 618 6.13 -18.45 -22.19
N ILE A 619 6.34 -18.99 -20.99
CA ILE A 619 5.46 -18.75 -19.84
C ILE A 619 5.50 -17.26 -19.43
N LEU A 620 6.67 -16.61 -19.42
CA LEU A 620 6.79 -15.19 -19.14
C LEU A 620 6.07 -14.35 -20.19
N ALA A 621 6.26 -14.67 -21.48
CA ALA A 621 5.58 -14.00 -22.58
C ALA A 621 4.05 -14.19 -22.50
N HIS A 622 3.58 -15.41 -22.26
CA HIS A 622 2.16 -15.71 -22.07
C HIS A 622 1.53 -14.90 -20.92
N ARG A 623 2.20 -14.86 -19.77
CA ARG A 623 1.72 -14.06 -18.61
C ARG A 623 1.68 -12.57 -18.92
N ALA A 624 2.68 -12.05 -19.63
CA ALA A 624 2.72 -10.66 -20.05
C ALA A 624 1.54 -10.32 -20.98
N LEU A 625 1.32 -11.16 -22.03
CA LEU A 625 0.19 -10.97 -22.95
C LEU A 625 -1.16 -11.08 -22.23
N LYS A 626 -1.32 -12.06 -21.34
CA LYS A 626 -2.57 -12.22 -20.56
C LYS A 626 -2.87 -11.01 -19.68
N LYS A 627 -1.84 -10.43 -19.07
CA LYS A 627 -1.97 -9.20 -18.28
C LYS A 627 -2.35 -8.01 -19.16
N LEU A 628 -1.73 -7.84 -20.32
CA LEU A 628 -2.05 -6.77 -21.25
C LEU A 628 -3.48 -6.87 -21.77
N LEU A 629 -3.89 -8.07 -22.21
CA LEU A 629 -5.27 -8.34 -22.65
C LEU A 629 -6.28 -8.03 -21.55
N GLY A 630 -6.11 -8.63 -20.36
CA GLY A 630 -7.11 -8.51 -19.30
C GLY A 630 -7.16 -7.14 -18.63
N THR A 631 -6.02 -6.43 -18.54
CA THR A 631 -5.95 -5.14 -17.84
C THR A 631 -6.29 -3.95 -18.75
N TYR A 632 -5.88 -4.02 -20.03
CA TYR A 632 -6.02 -2.88 -20.94
C TYR A 632 -6.88 -3.22 -22.15
N VAL A 633 -6.47 -4.18 -22.98
CA VAL A 633 -7.05 -4.36 -24.30
C VAL A 633 -8.54 -4.71 -24.26
N ASP A 634 -8.94 -5.65 -23.43
CA ASP A 634 -10.33 -6.10 -23.28
C ASP A 634 -11.14 -5.30 -22.23
N ALA A 635 -10.43 -4.57 -21.36
CA ALA A 635 -11.06 -3.80 -20.29
C ALA A 635 -11.40 -2.38 -20.74
N LEU A 636 -10.49 -1.68 -21.43
CA LEU A 636 -10.66 -0.27 -21.81
C LEU A 636 -11.92 0.00 -22.65
N PRO A 637 -12.30 -0.82 -23.67
CA PRO A 637 -13.54 -0.57 -24.41
C PRO A 637 -14.80 -0.56 -23.55
N LYS A 638 -14.80 -1.32 -22.45
CA LYS A 638 -15.94 -1.41 -21.53
C LYS A 638 -16.06 -0.22 -20.59
N LEU A 639 -14.99 0.56 -20.50
CA LEU A 639 -14.90 1.76 -19.67
C LEU A 639 -15.18 3.05 -20.43
N ILE A 640 -15.43 2.96 -21.74
CA ILE A 640 -15.84 4.10 -22.54
C ILE A 640 -17.22 4.54 -22.05
N ASN A 641 -17.30 5.77 -21.60
CA ASN A 641 -18.57 6.35 -21.16
C ASN A 641 -19.48 6.56 -22.38
N PRO A 642 -20.69 6.00 -22.39
CA PRO A 642 -21.58 6.05 -23.56
C PRO A 642 -22.08 7.46 -23.89
N ARG A 643 -22.05 8.39 -22.93
CA ARG A 643 -22.49 9.78 -23.13
C ARG A 643 -21.41 10.65 -23.76
N THR A 644 -20.15 10.46 -23.35
CA THR A 644 -19.03 11.27 -23.83
C THR A 644 -18.25 10.61 -24.96
N GLY A 645 -18.27 9.29 -25.06
CA GLY A 645 -17.44 8.52 -25.98
C GLY A 645 -15.97 8.38 -25.52
N HIS A 646 -15.64 8.81 -24.32
CA HIS A 646 -14.28 8.83 -23.75
C HIS A 646 -14.13 7.91 -22.55
N ILE A 647 -12.88 7.63 -22.21
CA ILE A 647 -12.49 7.07 -20.91
C ILE A 647 -12.11 8.22 -20.00
N HIS A 648 -12.69 8.23 -18.81
CA HIS A 648 -12.41 9.20 -17.76
C HIS A 648 -11.66 8.51 -16.61
N THR A 649 -10.35 8.76 -16.51
CA THR A 649 -9.56 8.34 -15.38
C THR A 649 -9.66 9.37 -14.26
N SER A 650 -9.45 8.97 -13.01
CA SER A 650 -9.29 9.89 -11.90
C SER A 650 -7.81 10.11 -11.57
N PHE A 651 -7.37 11.37 -11.54
CA PHE A 651 -6.02 11.76 -11.09
C PHE A 651 -6.06 12.13 -9.60
N ASN A 652 -5.44 11.33 -8.77
CA ASN A 652 -5.48 11.51 -7.32
C ASN A 652 -4.23 12.24 -6.83
N GLN A 653 -4.42 13.38 -6.16
CA GLN A 653 -3.34 14.17 -5.55
C GLN A 653 -2.92 13.60 -4.18
N ALA A 654 -3.87 13.10 -3.39
CA ALA A 654 -3.70 12.73 -1.98
C ALA A 654 -3.44 11.23 -1.74
N VAL A 655 -2.73 10.55 -2.64
CA VAL A 655 -2.47 9.10 -2.53
C VAL A 655 -1.00 8.77 -2.35
N THR A 656 -0.10 9.47 -3.06
CA THR A 656 1.32 9.14 -3.02
C THR A 656 2.06 10.00 -2.00
N ALA A 657 2.90 9.40 -1.17
CA ALA A 657 3.71 10.16 -0.20
C ALA A 657 4.80 11.03 -0.85
N THR A 658 5.01 10.94 -2.17
CA THR A 658 6.02 11.70 -2.91
C THR A 658 5.49 12.95 -3.59
N GLY A 659 4.18 13.19 -3.57
CA GLY A 659 3.57 14.29 -4.33
C GLY A 659 3.23 13.97 -5.78
N ARG A 660 3.63 12.79 -6.30
CA ARG A 660 3.23 12.36 -7.64
C ARG A 660 1.73 12.14 -7.72
N LEU A 661 1.13 12.43 -8.86
CA LEU A 661 -0.23 12.03 -9.16
C LEU A 661 -0.29 10.50 -9.29
N SER A 662 -1.41 9.92 -8.91
CA SER A 662 -1.75 8.54 -9.27
C SER A 662 -3.02 8.54 -10.11
N SER A 663 -3.15 7.59 -11.02
CA SER A 663 -4.32 7.41 -11.87
C SER A 663 -5.08 6.15 -11.44
N SER A 664 -6.40 6.25 -11.37
CA SER A 664 -7.27 5.12 -11.03
C SER A 664 -8.56 5.13 -11.86
N ASP A 665 -9.18 3.99 -11.99
CA ASP A 665 -10.51 3.76 -12.56
C ASP A 665 -10.71 4.27 -14.01
N PRO A 666 -9.82 3.93 -14.98
CA PRO A 666 -8.68 3.01 -14.95
C PRO A 666 -7.33 3.67 -14.69
N ASN A 667 -6.33 2.89 -14.26
CA ASN A 667 -4.97 3.40 -14.16
C ASN A 667 -4.30 3.47 -15.53
N LEU A 668 -4.24 4.67 -16.12
CA LEU A 668 -3.63 4.92 -17.43
C LEU A 668 -2.12 5.20 -17.35
N GLN A 669 -1.57 5.50 -16.16
CA GLN A 669 -0.14 5.74 -15.97
C GLN A 669 0.71 4.47 -16.03
N ASN A 670 0.10 3.28 -15.94
CA ASN A 670 0.79 2.00 -15.96
C ASN A 670 0.74 1.28 -17.32
N ILE A 671 0.30 1.95 -18.39
CA ILE A 671 0.34 1.39 -19.75
C ILE A 671 1.81 1.24 -20.17
N PRO A 672 2.25 0.02 -20.59
CA PRO A 672 3.67 -0.23 -20.84
C PRO A 672 4.25 0.69 -21.92
N VAL A 673 5.41 1.27 -21.64
CA VAL A 673 6.17 2.07 -22.60
C VAL A 673 7.11 1.19 -23.44
N ARG A 674 7.57 0.08 -22.86
CA ARG A 674 8.58 -0.80 -23.47
C ARG A 674 7.94 -2.06 -24.04
N GLY A 675 8.51 -2.53 -25.16
CA GLY A 675 8.03 -3.69 -25.87
C GLY A 675 7.00 -3.34 -26.95
N GLU A 676 6.97 -4.13 -28.02
CA GLU A 676 6.09 -3.88 -29.19
C GLU A 676 4.61 -3.92 -28.79
N ASP A 677 4.23 -4.81 -27.89
CA ASP A 677 2.83 -4.96 -27.46
C ASP A 677 2.32 -3.73 -26.68
N GLY A 678 3.18 -3.11 -25.89
CA GLY A 678 2.85 -1.86 -25.18
C GLY A 678 2.69 -0.68 -26.15
N LYS A 679 3.53 -0.61 -27.19
CA LYS A 679 3.45 0.38 -28.24
C LYS A 679 2.14 0.28 -29.02
N GLU A 680 1.70 -0.93 -29.35
CA GLU A 680 0.43 -1.13 -30.08
C GLU A 680 -0.77 -0.67 -29.23
N ILE A 681 -0.76 -0.83 -27.91
CA ILE A 681 -1.80 -0.30 -27.03
C ILE A 681 -1.79 1.24 -27.04
N ARG A 682 -0.61 1.88 -27.01
CA ARG A 682 -0.50 3.34 -27.09
C ARG A 682 -0.98 3.90 -28.43
N ARG A 683 -0.83 3.15 -29.52
CA ARG A 683 -1.37 3.52 -30.82
C ARG A 683 -2.90 3.68 -30.83
N CYS A 684 -3.59 2.98 -29.91
CA CYS A 684 -5.04 3.06 -29.81
C CYS A 684 -5.54 4.33 -29.11
N PHE A 685 -4.67 5.09 -28.44
CA PHE A 685 -5.02 6.38 -27.84
C PHE A 685 -4.89 7.47 -28.90
N VAL A 686 -6.02 8.08 -29.24
CA VAL A 686 -6.15 9.01 -30.36
C VAL A 686 -6.71 10.36 -29.90
N PRO A 687 -6.42 11.46 -30.60
CA PRO A 687 -7.02 12.76 -30.31
C PRO A 687 -8.49 12.82 -30.75
N GLU A 688 -9.14 13.93 -30.51
CA GLU A 688 -10.46 14.20 -31.06
C GLU A 688 -10.47 14.17 -32.62
N PRO A 689 -11.60 13.85 -33.23
CA PRO A 689 -11.68 13.81 -34.69
C PRO A 689 -11.23 15.13 -35.34
N GLY A 690 -10.25 15.02 -36.24
CA GLY A 690 -9.68 16.18 -36.93
C GLY A 690 -8.65 16.98 -36.10
N GLN A 691 -8.30 16.50 -34.93
CA GLN A 691 -7.20 17.05 -34.09
C GLN A 691 -5.93 16.21 -34.21
N LEU A 692 -4.86 16.72 -33.66
CA LEU A 692 -3.55 16.09 -33.59
C LEU A 692 -3.23 15.67 -32.13
N PHE A 693 -2.53 14.54 -31.99
CA PHE A 693 -1.96 14.16 -30.72
C PHE A 693 -0.62 14.86 -30.54
N PHE A 694 -0.44 15.52 -29.38
CA PHE A 694 0.81 16.16 -29.01
C PHE A 694 1.28 15.62 -27.68
N SER A 695 2.55 15.22 -27.58
CA SER A 695 3.19 14.78 -26.36
C SER A 695 4.39 15.66 -26.06
N ALA A 696 4.59 16.00 -24.79
CA ALA A 696 5.76 16.68 -24.30
C ALA A 696 6.25 16.02 -23.01
N ASP A 697 7.54 15.63 -22.98
CA ASP A 697 8.16 14.86 -21.90
C ASP A 697 9.40 15.57 -21.37
N TYR A 698 9.58 15.60 -20.05
CA TYR A 698 10.78 16.13 -19.44
C TYR A 698 11.99 15.22 -19.68
N SER A 699 13.02 15.77 -20.27
CA SER A 699 14.30 15.06 -20.45
C SER A 699 15.07 14.96 -19.13
N GLN A 700 15.04 13.78 -18.53
CA GLN A 700 15.84 13.41 -17.34
C GLN A 700 15.63 14.35 -16.12
N ILE A 701 14.40 14.72 -15.82
CA ILE A 701 14.10 15.73 -14.78
C ILE A 701 14.71 15.35 -13.42
N GLU A 702 14.64 14.10 -13.00
CA GLU A 702 15.17 13.66 -11.69
C GLU A 702 16.68 13.80 -11.60
N LEU A 703 17.42 13.57 -12.71
CA LEU A 703 18.86 13.80 -12.77
C LEU A 703 19.20 15.30 -12.73
N ARG A 704 18.38 16.14 -13.33
CA ARG A 704 18.53 17.61 -13.29
C ARG A 704 18.26 18.16 -11.89
N VAL A 705 17.25 17.62 -11.21
CA VAL A 705 16.98 17.93 -9.80
C VAL A 705 18.15 17.48 -8.92
N MET A 706 18.71 16.29 -9.16
CA MET A 706 19.91 15.83 -8.44
C MET A 706 21.10 16.76 -8.66
N ALA A 707 21.35 17.20 -9.90
CA ALA A 707 22.42 18.17 -10.21
C ALA A 707 22.23 19.48 -9.43
N HIS A 708 20.99 19.96 -9.34
CA HIS A 708 20.64 21.17 -8.58
C HIS A 708 20.88 20.99 -7.08
N LEU A 709 20.36 19.91 -6.49
CA LEU A 709 20.42 19.64 -5.05
C LEU A 709 21.85 19.34 -4.59
N SER A 710 22.59 18.51 -5.32
CA SER A 710 23.98 18.18 -5.00
C SER A 710 24.94 19.34 -5.25
N GLY A 711 24.63 20.20 -6.21
CA GLY A 711 25.57 21.24 -6.68
C GLY A 711 26.85 20.68 -7.27
N ASP A 712 26.80 19.48 -7.87
CA ASP A 712 27.96 18.84 -8.49
C ASP A 712 28.32 19.54 -9.79
N ASP A 713 29.56 20.11 -9.83
CA ASP A 713 30.00 20.97 -10.94
C ASP A 713 30.05 20.17 -12.24
N ASN A 714 30.55 18.93 -12.21
CA ASN A 714 30.66 18.10 -13.40
C ASN A 714 29.30 17.74 -13.97
N MET A 715 28.32 17.48 -13.08
CA MET A 715 26.97 17.15 -13.48
C MET A 715 26.22 18.38 -14.04
N ILE A 716 26.43 19.54 -13.41
CA ILE A 716 25.89 20.83 -13.88
C ILE A 716 26.46 21.20 -15.26
N GLU A 717 27.78 21.10 -15.44
CA GLU A 717 28.45 21.40 -16.71
C GLU A 717 27.93 20.46 -17.82
N ALA A 718 27.87 19.15 -17.55
CA ALA A 718 27.34 18.17 -18.52
C ALA A 718 25.96 18.55 -19.03
N PHE A 719 25.05 18.96 -18.13
CA PHE A 719 23.69 19.37 -18.51
C PHE A 719 23.64 20.72 -19.22
N ARG A 720 24.53 21.68 -18.88
CA ARG A 720 24.58 22.98 -19.54
C ARG A 720 25.10 22.89 -20.96
N GLU A 721 26.08 22.02 -21.18
CA GLU A 721 26.70 21.79 -22.50
C GLU A 721 25.91 20.79 -23.36
N GLY A 722 24.85 20.22 -22.85
CA GLY A 722 23.98 19.27 -23.57
C GLY A 722 24.60 17.88 -23.76
N TYR A 723 25.64 17.52 -22.99
CA TYR A 723 26.24 16.20 -23.07
C TYR A 723 25.27 15.10 -22.57
N ASP A 724 25.34 13.96 -23.23
CA ASP A 724 24.68 12.77 -22.73
C ASP A 724 25.32 12.27 -21.43
N ILE A 725 24.68 12.55 -20.30
CA ILE A 725 25.20 12.20 -18.98
C ILE A 725 25.46 10.69 -18.81
N HIS A 726 24.71 9.85 -19.52
CA HIS A 726 24.90 8.40 -19.47
C HIS A 726 26.12 7.99 -20.27
N ALA A 727 26.35 8.62 -21.41
CA ALA A 727 27.55 8.42 -22.21
C ALA A 727 28.79 9.00 -21.47
N ALA A 728 28.68 10.18 -20.85
CA ALA A 728 29.75 10.77 -20.04
C ALA A 728 30.11 9.88 -18.84
N THR A 729 29.11 9.33 -18.15
CA THR A 729 29.34 8.38 -17.06
C THR A 729 30.01 7.10 -17.56
N ALA A 730 29.56 6.52 -18.67
CA ALA A 730 30.15 5.34 -19.26
C ALA A 730 31.60 5.59 -19.69
N ALA A 731 31.90 6.70 -20.38
CA ALA A 731 33.23 7.08 -20.83
C ALA A 731 34.25 7.11 -19.66
N LYS A 732 33.86 7.71 -18.53
CA LYS A 732 34.70 7.74 -17.33
C LYS A 732 34.89 6.40 -16.65
N ILE A 733 33.82 5.61 -16.54
CA ILE A 733 33.84 4.28 -15.91
C ILE A 733 34.71 3.31 -16.72
N TYR A 734 34.53 3.28 -18.05
CA TYR A 734 35.29 2.42 -18.95
C TYR A 734 36.61 3.00 -19.42
N LYS A 735 36.96 4.25 -19.00
CA LYS A 735 38.19 5.00 -19.33
C LYS A 735 38.36 5.19 -20.84
N GLU A 736 37.26 5.55 -21.50
CA GLU A 736 37.17 5.77 -22.94
C GLU A 736 36.77 7.21 -23.24
N THR A 737 36.82 7.63 -24.49
CA THR A 737 36.25 8.91 -24.93
C THR A 737 34.72 8.75 -25.08
N ILE A 738 33.95 9.86 -24.96
CA ILE A 738 32.49 9.84 -25.09
C ILE A 738 32.05 9.22 -26.44
N ASP A 739 32.78 9.54 -27.51
CA ASP A 739 32.50 9.07 -28.87
C ASP A 739 32.78 7.57 -29.07
N SER A 740 33.59 6.94 -28.21
CA SER A 740 33.89 5.51 -28.26
C SER A 740 32.95 4.62 -27.43
N VAL A 741 32.08 5.25 -26.62
CA VAL A 741 31.13 4.55 -25.75
C VAL A 741 30.13 3.74 -26.58
N THR A 742 30.10 2.44 -26.34
CA THR A 742 29.13 1.55 -27.01
C THR A 742 27.70 1.75 -26.47
N ARG A 743 26.71 1.37 -27.28
CA ARG A 743 25.30 1.42 -26.88
C ARG A 743 25.03 0.57 -25.62
N ASP A 744 25.72 -0.56 -25.46
CA ASP A 744 25.60 -1.43 -24.28
C ASP A 744 26.16 -0.75 -23.02
N GLN A 745 27.36 -0.19 -23.10
CA GLN A 745 28.00 0.55 -22.01
C GLN A 745 27.13 1.75 -21.59
N ARG A 746 26.61 2.53 -22.55
CA ARG A 746 25.66 3.61 -22.27
C ARG A 746 24.39 3.12 -21.58
N THR A 747 23.86 1.99 -22.00
CA THR A 747 22.64 1.40 -21.40
C THR A 747 22.90 0.92 -19.97
N LYS A 748 24.04 0.28 -19.72
CA LYS A 748 24.47 -0.11 -18.37
C LYS A 748 24.66 1.10 -17.47
N ALA A 749 25.33 2.15 -17.98
CA ALA A 749 25.50 3.41 -17.23
C ALA A 749 24.16 4.10 -16.96
N LYS A 750 23.22 4.11 -17.90
CA LYS A 750 21.86 4.63 -17.69
C LYS A 750 21.15 3.92 -16.54
N ARG A 751 21.18 2.59 -16.53
CA ARG A 751 20.58 1.78 -15.47
C ARG A 751 21.29 1.97 -14.12
N ALA A 752 22.62 2.13 -14.14
CA ALA A 752 23.41 2.41 -12.96
C ALA A 752 23.11 3.81 -12.40
N ASN A 753 23.09 4.85 -13.24
CA ASN A 753 22.82 6.23 -12.83
C ASN A 753 21.48 6.33 -12.09
N PHE A 754 20.40 5.80 -12.67
CA PHE A 754 19.10 5.78 -11.99
C PHE A 754 19.11 4.92 -10.73
N GLY A 755 19.75 3.73 -10.79
CA GLY A 755 19.85 2.86 -9.62
C GLY A 755 20.57 3.52 -8.44
N ILE A 756 21.69 4.20 -8.71
CA ILE A 756 22.51 4.86 -7.68
C ILE A 756 21.75 6.00 -7.01
N ILE A 757 21.04 6.82 -7.79
CA ILE A 757 20.21 7.91 -7.26
C ILE A 757 19.14 7.37 -6.31
N TYR A 758 18.60 6.19 -6.62
CA TYR A 758 17.64 5.52 -5.75
C TYR A 758 18.26 4.67 -4.62
N GLY A 759 19.58 4.81 -4.38
CA GLY A 759 20.27 4.15 -3.29
C GLY A 759 20.44 2.65 -3.48
N ILE A 760 20.64 2.19 -4.73
CA ILE A 760 20.87 0.77 -5.02
C ILE A 760 22.19 0.30 -4.39
N THR A 761 22.20 -0.89 -3.83
CA THR A 761 23.41 -1.52 -3.31
C THR A 761 24.19 -2.20 -4.44
N VAL A 762 25.48 -2.49 -4.20
CA VAL A 762 26.32 -3.28 -5.13
C VAL A 762 25.64 -4.60 -5.49
N PHE A 763 25.04 -5.27 -4.51
CA PHE A 763 24.30 -6.52 -4.72
C PHE A 763 23.10 -6.31 -5.64
N GLY A 764 22.27 -5.31 -5.35
CA GLY A 764 21.07 -5.02 -6.15
C GLY A 764 21.41 -4.58 -7.58
N LEU A 765 22.53 -3.83 -7.76
CA LEU A 765 22.97 -3.42 -9.09
C LEU A 765 23.50 -4.61 -9.89
N ALA A 766 24.27 -5.50 -9.26
CA ALA A 766 24.79 -6.73 -9.88
C ALA A 766 23.64 -7.63 -10.37
N GLU A 767 22.60 -7.85 -9.55
CA GLU A 767 21.40 -8.61 -9.95
C GLU A 767 20.63 -7.92 -11.10
N ARG A 768 20.44 -6.61 -11.01
CA ARG A 768 19.63 -5.85 -11.99
C ARG A 768 20.26 -5.76 -13.37
N LEU A 769 21.59 -5.74 -13.43
CA LEU A 769 22.38 -5.66 -14.67
C LEU A 769 22.88 -7.03 -15.16
N GLU A 770 22.72 -8.09 -14.37
CA GLU A 770 23.24 -9.43 -14.61
C GLU A 770 24.79 -9.43 -14.77
N ILE A 771 25.48 -8.63 -13.95
CA ILE A 771 26.94 -8.47 -13.95
C ILE A 771 27.55 -8.98 -12.65
N SER A 772 28.88 -9.11 -12.62
CA SER A 772 29.59 -9.47 -11.39
C SER A 772 29.48 -8.36 -10.32
N ARG A 773 29.63 -8.76 -9.04
CA ARG A 773 29.64 -7.78 -7.93
C ARG A 773 30.82 -6.80 -8.05
N ASP A 774 31.93 -7.24 -8.57
CA ASP A 774 33.10 -6.38 -8.78
C ASP A 774 32.83 -5.33 -9.87
N GLU A 775 32.18 -5.71 -10.96
CA GLU A 775 31.77 -4.79 -12.02
C GLU A 775 30.72 -3.79 -11.50
N ALA A 776 29.72 -4.26 -10.75
CA ALA A 776 28.71 -3.39 -10.12
C ALA A 776 29.35 -2.40 -9.15
N LYS A 777 30.37 -2.83 -8.39
CA LYS A 777 31.14 -1.95 -7.50
C LYS A 777 31.90 -0.91 -8.28
N GLN A 778 32.58 -1.33 -9.37
CA GLN A 778 33.30 -0.38 -10.24
C GLN A 778 32.38 0.67 -10.85
N LEU A 779 31.16 0.29 -11.25
CA LEU A 779 30.15 1.22 -11.75
C LEU A 779 29.74 2.25 -10.69
N ILE A 780 29.49 1.83 -9.45
CA ILE A 780 29.12 2.72 -8.35
C ILE A 780 30.29 3.63 -7.96
N ASP A 781 31.48 3.07 -7.79
CA ASP A 781 32.67 3.82 -7.40
C ASP A 781 33.05 4.83 -8.50
N GLY A 782 32.97 4.44 -9.77
CA GLY A 782 33.24 5.30 -10.92
C GLY A 782 32.20 6.44 -11.03
N TYR A 783 30.93 6.17 -10.75
CA TYR A 783 29.90 7.20 -10.68
C TYR A 783 30.21 8.27 -9.63
N PHE A 784 30.54 7.86 -8.41
CA PHE A 784 30.89 8.81 -7.34
C PHE A 784 32.25 9.49 -7.51
N GLN A 785 33.17 8.88 -8.26
CA GLN A 785 34.40 9.58 -8.69
C GLN A 785 34.10 10.65 -9.74
N THR A 786 33.15 10.42 -10.61
CA THR A 786 32.68 11.37 -11.63
C THR A 786 31.88 12.51 -11.01
N PHE A 787 31.02 12.20 -10.06
CA PHE A 787 30.10 13.12 -9.40
C PHE A 787 30.25 13.08 -7.87
N PRO A 788 31.38 13.61 -7.33
CA PRO A 788 31.71 13.47 -5.92
C PRO A 788 30.73 14.20 -4.98
N LYS A 789 30.17 15.35 -5.41
CA LYS A 789 29.18 16.07 -4.59
C LYS A 789 27.84 15.38 -4.50
N VAL A 790 27.49 14.48 -5.44
CA VAL A 790 26.28 13.64 -5.34
C VAL A 790 26.38 12.72 -4.12
N LYS A 791 27.55 12.09 -3.89
CA LYS A 791 27.76 11.26 -2.69
C LYS A 791 27.61 12.07 -1.40
N LEU A 792 28.22 13.25 -1.37
CA LEU A 792 28.11 14.15 -0.21
C LEU A 792 26.67 14.56 0.06
N TYR A 793 25.92 14.89 -0.98
CA TYR A 793 24.51 15.21 -0.87
C TYR A 793 23.70 14.04 -0.29
N MET A 794 23.93 12.81 -0.80
CA MET A 794 23.21 11.64 -0.31
C MET A 794 23.47 11.38 1.18
N GLU A 795 24.71 11.53 1.65
CA GLU A 795 25.02 11.39 3.07
C GLU A 795 24.44 12.53 3.91
N ALA A 796 24.47 13.76 3.40
CA ALA A 796 23.87 14.92 4.06
C ALA A 796 22.33 14.78 4.15
N ALA A 797 21.67 14.26 3.12
CA ALA A 797 20.23 14.01 3.13
C ALA A 797 19.81 13.00 4.21
N LYS A 798 20.59 11.91 4.36
CA LYS A 798 20.35 10.93 5.44
C LYS A 798 20.53 11.57 6.82
N GLU A 799 21.60 12.34 7.00
CA GLU A 799 21.89 12.99 8.28
C GLU A 799 20.84 14.04 8.64
N THR A 800 20.42 14.86 7.67
CA THR A 800 19.33 15.83 7.85
C THR A 800 18.02 15.11 8.23
N ALA A 801 17.73 13.99 7.58
CA ALA A 801 16.55 13.19 7.89
C ALA A 801 16.62 12.58 9.31
N ARG A 802 17.83 12.17 9.78
CA ARG A 802 18.01 11.69 11.16
C ARG A 802 17.74 12.78 12.21
N GLN A 803 18.10 14.01 11.90
CA GLN A 803 17.93 15.15 12.79
C GLN A 803 16.49 15.69 12.78
N LYS A 804 15.89 15.80 11.60
CA LYS A 804 14.55 16.40 11.42
C LYS A 804 13.39 15.39 11.50
N GLY A 805 13.67 14.10 11.31
CA GLY A 805 12.63 13.06 11.21
C GLY A 805 11.89 13.04 9.89
N ASN A 806 12.28 13.87 8.92
CA ASN A 806 11.65 13.96 7.59
C ASN A 806 12.67 14.32 6.51
N ALA A 807 12.25 14.14 5.24
CA ALA A 807 12.92 14.66 4.06
C ALA A 807 12.03 15.72 3.39
N GLU A 808 12.61 16.80 2.88
CA GLU A 808 11.92 17.94 2.28
C GLU A 808 12.29 18.13 0.82
N THR A 809 11.30 18.47 -0.03
CA THR A 809 11.51 18.86 -1.45
C THR A 809 11.93 20.33 -1.57
N LEU A 810 12.23 20.78 -2.80
CA LEU A 810 12.47 22.19 -3.13
C LEU A 810 11.27 23.10 -2.77
N PHE A 811 10.07 22.54 -2.71
CA PHE A 811 8.82 23.24 -2.41
C PHE A 811 8.31 22.95 -1.00
N GLN A 812 9.20 22.48 -0.09
CA GLN A 812 8.90 22.19 1.31
C GLN A 812 7.87 21.09 1.54
N ARG A 813 7.60 20.24 0.52
CA ARG A 813 6.83 19.02 0.71
C ARG A 813 7.61 18.08 1.62
N ARG A 814 6.98 17.59 2.68
CA ARG A 814 7.60 16.73 3.68
C ARG A 814 7.22 15.28 3.49
N ARG A 815 8.20 14.42 3.65
CA ARG A 815 8.00 12.99 3.85
C ARG A 815 8.57 12.60 5.21
N TYR A 816 7.72 12.14 6.10
CA TYR A 816 8.13 11.71 7.43
C TYR A 816 8.83 10.35 7.38
N LEU A 817 9.89 10.20 8.17
CA LEU A 817 10.76 9.01 8.19
C LEU A 817 10.98 8.54 9.62
N PRO A 818 9.96 8.02 10.31
CA PRO A 818 10.05 7.61 11.72
C PRO A 818 11.12 6.53 11.92
N ASP A 819 11.37 5.71 10.91
CA ASP A 819 12.29 4.58 10.96
C ASP A 819 13.77 4.95 10.65
N ILE A 820 14.08 6.22 10.43
CA ILE A 820 15.42 6.65 9.96
C ILE A 820 16.52 6.33 10.97
N ASN A 821 16.18 6.27 12.25
CA ASN A 821 17.08 5.93 13.36
C ASN A 821 16.87 4.52 13.89
N SER A 822 16.15 3.64 13.17
CA SER A 822 15.85 2.29 13.61
C SER A 822 17.13 1.47 13.86
N GLY A 823 17.15 0.71 14.94
CA GLY A 823 18.21 -0.27 15.24
C GLY A 823 18.22 -1.45 14.26
N ASN A 824 17.09 -1.72 13.58
CA ASN A 824 17.00 -2.74 12.54
C ASN A 824 17.55 -2.22 11.22
N ALA A 825 18.63 -2.85 10.71
CA ALA A 825 19.33 -2.40 9.51
C ALA A 825 18.43 -2.42 8.25
N THR A 826 17.55 -3.40 8.10
CA THR A 826 16.65 -3.52 6.94
C THR A 826 15.66 -2.35 6.91
N VAL A 827 15.06 -2.04 8.05
CA VAL A 827 14.10 -0.94 8.22
C VAL A 827 14.81 0.40 8.03
N ARG A 828 15.94 0.61 8.69
CA ARG A 828 16.74 1.82 8.54
C ARG A 828 17.18 2.07 7.10
N ASN A 829 17.71 1.06 6.41
CA ASN A 829 18.13 1.18 5.01
C ASN A 829 16.97 1.56 4.08
N PHE A 830 15.75 1.12 4.38
CA PHE A 830 14.57 1.53 3.62
C PHE A 830 14.26 3.02 3.84
N ALA A 831 14.30 3.48 5.10
CA ALA A 831 14.11 4.89 5.44
C ALA A 831 15.22 5.79 4.84
N GLU A 832 16.48 5.35 4.87
CA GLU A 832 17.60 6.07 4.26
C GLU A 832 17.45 6.23 2.74
N ARG A 833 16.97 5.20 2.04
CA ARG A 833 16.65 5.34 0.60
C ARG A 833 15.54 6.36 0.36
N ASN A 834 14.51 6.36 1.21
CA ASN A 834 13.46 7.36 1.11
C ASN A 834 13.94 8.77 1.41
N ALA A 835 14.90 8.95 2.34
CA ALA A 835 15.52 10.24 2.63
C ALA A 835 16.24 10.84 1.41
N ILE A 836 16.82 10.00 0.57
CA ILE A 836 17.50 10.43 -0.67
C ILE A 836 16.48 10.69 -1.78
N ASN A 837 15.52 9.78 -1.95
CA ASN A 837 14.63 9.76 -3.11
C ASN A 837 13.48 10.79 -3.01
N ALA A 838 12.93 11.01 -1.81
CA ALA A 838 11.78 11.88 -1.64
C ALA A 838 12.03 13.33 -2.09
N PRO A 839 13.17 13.98 -1.78
CA PRO A 839 13.46 15.32 -2.28
C PRO A 839 13.53 15.39 -3.80
N ILE A 840 14.06 14.36 -4.46
CA ILE A 840 14.25 14.33 -5.92
C ILE A 840 12.91 14.10 -6.62
N GLN A 841 12.24 13.01 -6.28
CA GLN A 841 10.98 12.63 -6.91
C GLN A 841 9.88 13.63 -6.63
N GLY A 842 9.80 14.13 -5.38
CA GLY A 842 8.79 15.10 -5.00
C GLY A 842 9.01 16.46 -5.67
N SER A 843 10.26 16.93 -5.77
CA SER A 843 10.54 18.18 -6.50
C SER A 843 10.23 18.06 -7.99
N ALA A 844 10.54 16.92 -8.62
CA ALA A 844 10.17 16.66 -10.00
C ALA A 844 8.65 16.65 -10.20
N ALA A 845 7.91 16.02 -9.26
CA ALA A 845 6.45 16.01 -9.29
C ALA A 845 5.84 17.42 -9.13
N ASP A 846 6.41 18.25 -8.26
CA ASP A 846 5.93 19.63 -8.06
C ASP A 846 6.24 20.49 -9.27
N ILE A 847 7.40 20.32 -9.93
CA ILE A 847 7.75 21.04 -11.16
C ILE A 847 6.74 20.74 -12.28
N ILE A 848 6.37 19.47 -12.49
CA ILE A 848 5.39 19.15 -13.54
C ILE A 848 4.00 19.70 -13.20
N LYS A 849 3.61 19.69 -11.92
CA LYS A 849 2.34 20.31 -11.47
C LYS A 849 2.31 21.81 -11.79
N ILE A 850 3.39 22.52 -11.52
CA ILE A 850 3.54 23.95 -11.86
C ILE A 850 3.40 24.16 -13.38
N ALA A 851 4.07 23.33 -14.18
CA ALA A 851 3.91 23.38 -15.64
C ALA A 851 2.46 23.17 -16.08
N MET A 852 1.78 22.15 -15.54
CA MET A 852 0.37 21.86 -15.82
C MET A 852 -0.53 23.07 -15.51
N ILE A 853 -0.36 23.69 -14.36
CA ILE A 853 -1.13 24.85 -13.93
C ILE A 853 -0.94 26.01 -14.93
N ARG A 854 0.31 26.36 -15.24
CA ARG A 854 0.62 27.47 -16.14
C ARG A 854 0.17 27.22 -17.57
N ILE A 855 0.31 26.01 -18.09
CA ILE A 855 -0.19 25.62 -19.42
C ILE A 855 -1.71 25.79 -19.46
N HIS A 856 -2.42 25.29 -18.45
CA HIS A 856 -3.87 25.40 -18.36
C HIS A 856 -4.32 26.86 -18.30
N GLU A 857 -3.68 27.70 -17.49
CA GLU A 857 -3.94 29.14 -17.44
C GLU A 857 -3.73 29.82 -18.79
N GLN A 858 -2.63 29.52 -19.51
CA GLN A 858 -2.36 30.07 -20.83
C GLN A 858 -3.40 29.64 -21.86
N PHE A 859 -3.85 28.39 -21.82
CA PHE A 859 -4.90 27.90 -22.70
C PHE A 859 -6.22 28.66 -22.47
N HIS A 860 -6.58 28.86 -21.19
CA HIS A 860 -7.77 29.64 -20.84
C HIS A 860 -7.66 31.12 -21.22
N MET A 861 -6.55 31.78 -20.91
CA MET A 861 -6.34 33.19 -21.28
C MET A 861 -6.41 33.42 -22.80
N LYS A 862 -5.88 32.49 -23.58
CA LYS A 862 -5.89 32.57 -25.04
C LYS A 862 -7.13 31.95 -25.66
N ARG A 863 -8.05 31.42 -24.87
CA ARG A 863 -9.30 30.75 -25.26
C ARG A 863 -9.05 29.65 -26.32
N LEU A 864 -8.02 28.86 -26.10
CA LEU A 864 -7.70 27.71 -26.96
C LEU A 864 -8.74 26.61 -26.80
N ARG A 865 -9.01 25.90 -27.90
CA ARG A 865 -9.91 24.75 -27.94
C ARG A 865 -9.17 23.45 -27.69
N SER A 866 -7.86 23.47 -27.85
CA SER A 866 -6.98 22.33 -27.52
C SER A 866 -7.01 22.01 -26.03
N LYS A 867 -6.85 20.71 -25.67
CA LYS A 867 -7.01 20.24 -24.31
C LYS A 867 -5.81 19.39 -23.86
N MET A 868 -5.40 19.56 -22.60
CA MET A 868 -4.54 18.60 -21.89
C MET A 868 -5.41 17.40 -21.49
N ILE A 869 -5.00 16.17 -21.84
CA ILE A 869 -5.84 14.97 -21.68
C ILE A 869 -5.23 13.93 -20.75
N LEU A 870 -3.90 13.83 -20.67
CA LEU A 870 -3.21 12.86 -19.82
C LEU A 870 -1.93 13.43 -19.23
N GLN A 871 -1.62 12.96 -18.01
CA GLN A 871 -0.30 13.10 -17.38
C GLN A 871 0.20 11.70 -17.04
N VAL A 872 1.38 11.33 -17.55
CA VAL A 872 1.98 10.00 -17.32
C VAL A 872 3.44 10.17 -16.94
N HIS A 873 3.76 9.98 -15.65
CA HIS A 873 5.11 10.19 -15.09
C HIS A 873 5.60 11.64 -15.24
N ASP A 874 6.48 11.90 -16.21
CA ASP A 874 7.07 13.18 -16.58
C ASP A 874 6.57 13.72 -17.93
N GLU A 875 5.56 13.06 -18.52
CA GLU A 875 4.95 13.33 -19.83
C GLU A 875 3.58 13.98 -19.68
N LEU A 876 3.29 14.98 -20.51
CA LEU A 876 2.00 15.62 -20.69
C LEU A 876 1.48 15.37 -22.11
N ASN A 877 0.22 14.98 -22.24
CA ASN A 877 -0.41 14.64 -23.52
C ASN A 877 -1.61 15.53 -23.79
N PHE A 878 -1.77 15.92 -25.06
CA PHE A 878 -2.76 16.89 -25.50
C PHE A 878 -3.50 16.40 -26.75
N SER A 879 -4.77 16.78 -26.84
CA SER A 879 -5.54 16.77 -28.08
C SER A 879 -5.59 18.19 -28.63
N VAL A 880 -5.01 18.40 -29.81
CA VAL A 880 -4.70 19.75 -30.33
C VAL A 880 -5.39 20.03 -31.65
N VAL A 881 -6.09 21.14 -31.66
CA VAL A 881 -6.71 21.69 -32.90
C VAL A 881 -5.61 22.10 -33.87
N PRO A 882 -5.63 21.67 -35.16
CA PRO A 882 -4.53 21.90 -36.10
C PRO A 882 -4.14 23.39 -36.27
N GLU A 883 -5.09 24.29 -36.21
CA GLU A 883 -4.83 25.73 -36.30
C GLU A 883 -4.12 26.30 -35.05
N GLU A 884 -4.18 25.59 -33.96
CA GLU A 884 -3.54 25.99 -32.70
C GLU A 884 -2.16 25.32 -32.46
N ARG A 885 -1.70 24.51 -33.41
CA ARG A 885 -0.49 23.68 -33.29
C ARG A 885 0.73 24.46 -32.79
N ASP A 886 1.13 25.51 -33.52
CA ASP A 886 2.36 26.24 -33.20
C ASP A 886 2.27 26.97 -31.86
N ILE A 887 1.11 27.53 -31.52
CA ILE A 887 0.92 28.25 -30.28
C ILE A 887 0.87 27.30 -29.09
N VAL A 888 0.27 26.09 -29.22
CA VAL A 888 0.22 25.07 -28.19
C VAL A 888 1.65 24.56 -27.90
N GLU A 889 2.40 24.18 -28.94
CA GLU A 889 3.79 23.73 -28.78
C GLU A 889 4.64 24.78 -28.08
N GLN A 890 4.55 26.03 -28.51
CA GLN A 890 5.28 27.15 -27.90
C GLN A 890 4.92 27.31 -26.41
N ILE A 891 3.63 27.30 -26.05
CA ILE A 891 3.18 27.43 -24.67
C ILE A 891 3.70 26.27 -23.85
N VAL A 892 3.44 25.04 -24.28
CA VAL A 892 3.76 23.84 -23.51
C VAL A 892 5.26 23.76 -23.24
N LEU A 893 6.09 23.90 -24.26
CA LEU A 893 7.55 23.86 -24.10
C LEU A 893 8.05 25.02 -23.24
N THR A 894 7.51 26.23 -23.43
CA THR A 894 7.93 27.40 -22.61
C THR A 894 7.60 27.21 -21.16
N GLU A 895 6.37 26.78 -20.82
CA GLU A 895 5.96 26.63 -19.43
C GLU A 895 6.62 25.42 -18.76
N MET A 896 6.85 24.31 -19.47
CA MET A 896 7.62 23.19 -18.94
C MET A 896 9.08 23.60 -18.67
N GLN A 897 9.76 24.26 -19.61
CA GLN A 897 11.16 24.65 -19.45
C GLN A 897 11.36 25.75 -18.39
N ASN A 898 10.35 26.57 -18.12
CA ASN A 898 10.41 27.65 -17.16
C ASN A 898 9.60 27.40 -15.87
N ALA A 899 9.12 26.16 -15.66
CA ALA A 899 8.33 25.83 -14.48
C ALA A 899 9.08 26.13 -13.18
N TYR A 900 10.39 25.89 -13.17
CA TYR A 900 11.27 26.22 -12.04
C TYR A 900 12.72 26.48 -12.50
N HIS A 901 13.43 27.38 -11.83
CA HIS A 901 14.81 27.73 -12.16
C HIS A 901 15.81 26.86 -11.38
N LEU A 902 16.24 25.75 -12.00
CA LEU A 902 17.32 24.92 -11.49
C LEU A 902 18.70 25.54 -11.85
N LYS A 903 19.78 25.04 -11.25
CA LYS A 903 21.17 25.34 -11.65
C LYS A 903 21.52 24.83 -13.07
N VAL A 904 20.68 23.97 -13.61
CA VAL A 904 20.73 23.40 -14.95
C VAL A 904 19.44 23.70 -15.69
N PRO A 905 19.43 23.81 -17.02
CA PRO A 905 18.20 24.04 -17.75
C PRO A 905 17.23 22.86 -17.58
N LEU A 906 15.93 23.14 -17.45
CA LEU A 906 14.88 22.15 -17.71
C LEU A 906 14.74 22.02 -19.23
N VAL A 907 14.68 20.81 -19.72
CA VAL A 907 14.51 20.50 -21.15
C VAL A 907 13.29 19.61 -21.28
N ALA A 908 12.39 19.96 -22.19
CA ALA A 908 11.27 19.15 -22.59
C ALA A 908 11.40 18.79 -24.07
N ASP A 909 11.30 17.52 -24.37
CA ASP A 909 11.22 16.98 -25.73
C ASP A 909 9.75 16.88 -26.14
N SER A 910 9.42 17.08 -27.40
CA SER A 910 8.04 17.02 -27.87
C SER A 910 7.91 16.29 -29.20
N GLY A 911 6.74 15.74 -29.45
CA GLY A 911 6.40 15.07 -30.68
C GLY A 911 4.93 15.21 -31.06
N TRP A 912 4.64 15.00 -32.34
CA TRP A 912 3.32 15.09 -32.96
C TRP A 912 2.97 13.79 -33.67
N GLY A 913 1.72 13.40 -33.61
CA GLY A 913 1.24 12.22 -34.30
C GLY A 913 -0.28 12.18 -34.44
N GLU A 914 -0.76 11.13 -35.09
CA GLU A 914 -2.19 10.80 -35.15
C GLU A 914 -2.65 10.01 -33.91
N ASN A 915 -1.69 9.56 -33.07
CA ASN A 915 -1.92 8.79 -31.86
C ASN A 915 -0.76 8.98 -30.88
N TRP A 916 -0.93 8.46 -29.68
CA TRP A 916 0.08 8.59 -28.63
C TRP A 916 1.45 7.96 -28.97
N LEU A 917 1.45 6.81 -29.70
CA LEU A 917 2.71 6.16 -30.06
C LEU A 917 3.55 7.01 -31.04
N GLU A 918 2.91 7.66 -31.99
CA GLU A 918 3.59 8.49 -32.98
C GLU A 918 4.10 9.80 -32.41
N ALA A 919 3.41 10.31 -31.39
CA ALA A 919 3.76 11.56 -30.72
C ALA A 919 4.85 11.40 -29.63
N HIS A 920 5.21 10.15 -29.25
CA HIS A 920 6.16 9.87 -28.12
C HIS A 920 7.58 9.52 -28.58
#